data_3aced846b0ccb3b619c39fcfbf3b8f6b
#
_entry.id   3aced846b0ccb3b619c39fcfbf3b8f6b
#
_cell.length_a   1.000
_cell.length_b   1.000
_cell.length_c   1.000
_cell.angle_alpha   90.00
_cell.angle_beta   90.00
_cell.angle_gamma   90.00
#
_symmetry.space_group_name_H-M   'P 1'
#
loop_
_entity.id
_entity.type
_entity.pdbx_description
1 polymer ?
#
loop_
_entity_poly.entity_id
_entity_poly.type
_entity_poly.pdbx_seq_one_letter_code
_entity_poly.pdbx_strand_id
1 'polypeptide(L)'
;SGLQEAALIASTDDDQFNDDEELRTVPPGFTRGYIADMPVDVTMKAPEWQAELEAQAPTETEHTLITVEDDGLYVPYVSRPPKNDMEASYDKTLEGVTGFPRLFDDMPDMQKKEERREWAHIVEPSKSMHNFSELVPEMAYKYPFELDNFQKQAIYHLEQDDMVFVAAHTSAGKTVVAEYAIALSMKHLTRCLYTSPIKALSNQKFREFKQSFGAQNVGIITGDVHINPEAPCLIMTTEVLRTMLYRSATLLRDVEYVIFDEVHYVNDQERGVVWEEVIIMLPSHVNVVLLSATVPNAKEFADWVGRTKQRDVYVISTSKRPVPLEHFLYAGNELYKIAGENRQFQTDNFHKAVDALKPKKEREAAATGKRGTARGGRGGRGGAVSHYQPKLTSNKSLWVNLVGMLRKRSLLPTVVFVFSKMRCEEYADSLPNTDLCTAAEKSEVHVLIERSLLRLREEDRTVPQITRMRDMLHRGIGVHHSGLLPIVKELVELLFQRGVVKVLFATETFAMGVNMPARSVVFSGIRKNDGTQFRTLLPGEYTQMSGRAGRRGLDNTGVVVILCDKPELSTLNYMILGQPLKLKSQFRITYGMILNLLRIETLKIEEMIKRSFSENATQRLLPDQQAKLNELVSQAEHLDATLKNMPLQREEVEEVYAWTQKAVECSHAMMALVMHHPYGAKCLSPGRVVLLFTGSSTISPALIVRASEKQFLVLAALSPRHQYKRTKTNEPPYWITPHHIQSWDPETELVPEVYNVSPTDMALVTALEVDGVPTTAIQSQQPAAVKKGLELLRPSICLLYTSDAA
;
A
#
# COMPACT_ATOMS: atom_id res chain seq x y z
N SER A 1 -33.50 13.91 -25.15
CA SER A 1 -34.64 13.00 -25.39
C SER A 1 -34.77 11.92 -24.34
N GLY A 2 -33.70 11.39 -23.77
CA GLY A 2 -33.74 10.36 -22.70
C GLY A 2 -34.27 10.84 -21.34
N LEU A 3 -34.19 12.13 -21.07
CA LEU A 3 -34.72 12.71 -19.82
C LEU A 3 -36.22 13.01 -19.86
N GLN A 4 -36.81 13.10 -21.07
CA GLN A 4 -38.25 13.29 -21.25
C GLN A 4 -38.99 11.95 -21.14
N GLU A 5 -38.39 10.83 -21.56
CA GLU A 5 -38.96 9.50 -21.36
C GLU A 5 -38.97 9.07 -19.90
N ALA A 6 -37.91 9.42 -19.13
CA ALA A 6 -37.89 9.15 -17.68
C ALA A 6 -38.92 9.97 -16.89
N ALA A 7 -39.28 11.18 -17.39
CA ALA A 7 -40.32 12.00 -16.78
C ALA A 7 -41.74 11.54 -17.10
N LEU A 8 -41.94 10.85 -18.22
CA LEU A 8 -43.26 10.30 -18.62
C LEU A 8 -43.60 8.99 -17.86
N ILE A 9 -42.60 8.27 -17.39
CA ILE A 9 -42.77 7.05 -16.57
C ILE A 9 -43.08 7.40 -15.11
N ALA A 10 -42.72 8.62 -14.66
CA ALA A 10 -42.93 9.09 -13.28
C ALA A 10 -44.30 9.79 -13.07
N SER A 11 -45.17 9.90 -14.08
CA SER A 11 -46.45 10.63 -14.02
C SER A 11 -47.69 9.80 -14.21
N THR A 12 -47.62 8.47 -14.10
CA THR A 12 -48.82 7.63 -14.01
C THR A 12 -49.01 7.20 -12.58
N ASP A 13 -50.01 7.82 -11.97
CA ASP A 13 -50.61 7.43 -10.70
C ASP A 13 -50.86 5.92 -10.65
N ASP A 14 -50.41 5.29 -9.53
CA ASP A 14 -51.37 4.57 -8.70
C ASP A 14 -50.67 3.96 -7.47
N ASP A 15 -51.24 4.27 -6.35
CA ASP A 15 -51.07 3.67 -5.05
C ASP A 15 -51.38 2.17 -5.07
N GLN A 16 -50.41 1.34 -5.39
CA GLN A 16 -50.33 -0.06 -4.97
C GLN A 16 -48.96 -0.63 -5.38
N PHE A 17 -47.91 -0.25 -4.66
CA PHE A 17 -46.67 -0.99 -4.71
C PHE A 17 -46.86 -2.27 -3.90
N ASN A 18 -47.14 -3.37 -4.60
CA ASN A 18 -46.98 -4.71 -4.04
C ASN A 18 -45.49 -5.04 -3.96
N ASP A 19 -45.06 -5.66 -2.85
CA ASP A 19 -43.68 -6.14 -2.59
C ASP A 19 -43.12 -7.02 -3.72
N ASP A 20 -43.99 -7.57 -4.58
CA ASP A 20 -43.61 -8.38 -5.75
C ASP A 20 -43.02 -7.57 -6.93
N GLU A 21 -43.18 -6.23 -6.97
CA GLU A 21 -42.64 -5.41 -8.06
C GLU A 21 -41.15 -5.05 -7.85
N GLU A 22 -40.65 -5.06 -6.65
CA GLU A 22 -39.19 -4.91 -6.41
C GLU A 22 -38.37 -6.08 -6.97
N LEU A 23 -38.98 -7.27 -7.13
CA LEU A 23 -38.34 -8.45 -7.72
C LEU A 23 -38.14 -8.34 -9.25
N ARG A 24 -38.86 -7.44 -9.93
CA ARG A 24 -38.75 -7.27 -11.39
C ARG A 24 -37.46 -6.57 -11.84
N THR A 25 -36.71 -5.97 -10.90
CA THR A 25 -35.42 -5.33 -11.21
C THR A 25 -34.23 -6.31 -11.15
N VAL A 26 -34.49 -7.57 -10.81
CA VAL A 26 -33.46 -8.61 -10.74
C VAL A 26 -33.52 -9.46 -12.02
N PRO A 27 -32.39 -9.72 -12.70
CA PRO A 27 -32.36 -10.56 -13.89
C PRO A 27 -32.91 -11.96 -13.61
N PRO A 28 -33.56 -12.60 -14.58
CA PRO A 28 -34.06 -13.97 -14.43
C PRO A 28 -32.93 -14.91 -13.95
N GLY A 29 -33.16 -15.64 -12.86
CA GLY A 29 -32.17 -16.54 -12.27
C GLY A 29 -31.42 -15.99 -11.06
N PHE A 30 -31.62 -14.72 -10.70
CA PHE A 30 -31.08 -14.16 -9.47
C PHE A 30 -32.21 -13.90 -8.46
N THR A 31 -32.02 -14.36 -7.23
CA THR A 31 -32.89 -14.02 -6.10
C THR A 31 -32.19 -12.94 -5.27
N ARG A 32 -32.92 -11.86 -4.99
CA ARG A 32 -32.42 -10.78 -4.14
C ARG A 32 -32.60 -11.15 -2.69
N GLY A 33 -31.51 -11.24 -1.95
CA GLY A 33 -31.53 -11.39 -0.51
C GLY A 33 -31.40 -12.81 0.01
N TYR A 34 -31.25 -12.87 1.28
CA TYR A 34 -31.11 -14.07 2.08
C TYR A 34 -32.46 -14.77 2.13
N ILE A 35 -32.55 -15.96 1.58
CA ILE A 35 -33.75 -16.81 1.79
C ILE A 35 -33.47 -17.60 3.09
N ALA A 36 -33.96 -17.05 4.19
CA ALA A 36 -33.83 -17.70 5.50
C ALA A 36 -34.78 -18.89 5.71
N ASP A 37 -35.85 -19.00 4.90
CA ASP A 37 -36.91 -19.98 5.11
C ASP A 37 -37.35 -20.67 3.82
N MET A 38 -36.44 -21.38 3.13
CA MET A 38 -36.85 -22.35 2.14
C MET A 38 -37.06 -23.73 2.82
N PRO A 39 -38.20 -24.39 2.68
CA PRO A 39 -38.34 -25.76 3.12
C PRO A 39 -37.39 -26.67 2.33
N VAL A 40 -36.76 -27.61 3.05
CA VAL A 40 -35.67 -28.49 2.59
C VAL A 40 -36.09 -29.51 1.51
N ASP A 41 -37.29 -29.43 0.96
CA ASP A 41 -37.86 -30.44 0.06
C ASP A 41 -38.11 -29.96 -1.37
N VAL A 42 -37.26 -29.16 -1.92
CA VAL A 42 -37.25 -28.93 -3.39
C VAL A 42 -36.14 -29.77 -3.99
N THR A 43 -36.45 -31.01 -4.36
CA THR A 43 -35.69 -31.80 -5.29
C THR A 43 -35.73 -31.10 -6.66
N MET A 44 -34.83 -30.19 -6.90
CA MET A 44 -34.59 -29.73 -8.26
C MET A 44 -34.04 -30.91 -9.06
N LYS A 45 -34.75 -31.34 -10.08
CA LYS A 45 -34.21 -32.24 -11.10
C LYS A 45 -33.00 -31.53 -11.71
N ALA A 46 -31.83 -32.20 -11.67
CA ALA A 46 -30.63 -31.71 -12.31
C ALA A 46 -30.92 -31.38 -13.79
N PRO A 47 -30.42 -30.28 -14.35
CA PRO A 47 -30.52 -29.97 -15.75
C PRO A 47 -29.99 -31.14 -16.60
N GLU A 48 -30.62 -31.39 -17.75
CA GLU A 48 -30.27 -32.53 -18.62
C GLU A 48 -28.80 -32.64 -18.99
N TRP A 49 -28.10 -31.54 -19.08
CA TRP A 49 -26.66 -31.53 -19.35
C TRP A 49 -25.80 -32.09 -18.20
N GLN A 50 -26.28 -32.04 -16.92
CA GLN A 50 -25.60 -32.69 -15.82
C GLN A 50 -25.72 -34.20 -15.84
N ALA A 51 -26.86 -34.71 -16.32
CA ALA A 51 -27.05 -36.14 -16.52
C ALA A 51 -26.19 -36.72 -17.69
N GLU A 52 -25.92 -35.90 -18.72
CA GLU A 52 -25.00 -36.27 -19.80
C GLU A 52 -23.54 -36.27 -19.34
N LEU A 53 -23.13 -35.37 -18.43
CA LEU A 53 -21.79 -35.34 -17.86
C LEU A 53 -21.55 -36.51 -16.91
N GLU A 54 -22.53 -36.91 -16.13
CA GLU A 54 -22.42 -38.07 -15.23
C GLU A 54 -22.43 -39.39 -16.02
N ALA A 55 -23.08 -39.45 -17.19
CA ALA A 55 -23.08 -40.61 -18.06
C ALA A 55 -21.75 -40.81 -18.84
N GLN A 56 -20.89 -39.78 -18.89
CA GLN A 56 -19.58 -39.79 -19.55
C GLN A 56 -18.40 -39.94 -18.56
N ALA A 57 -18.67 -40.03 -17.28
CA ALA A 57 -17.62 -40.21 -16.26
C ALA A 57 -17.04 -41.62 -16.36
N PRO A 58 -15.71 -41.76 -16.49
CA PRO A 58 -15.07 -43.06 -16.53
C PRO A 58 -15.21 -43.81 -15.22
N THR A 59 -15.58 -45.08 -15.29
CA THR A 59 -15.88 -45.97 -14.15
C THR A 59 -14.64 -46.58 -13.50
N GLU A 60 -13.46 -46.04 -13.72
CA GLU A 60 -12.23 -46.60 -13.13
C GLU A 60 -11.60 -45.60 -12.14
N THR A 61 -11.29 -46.10 -10.97
CA THR A 61 -10.65 -45.45 -9.85
C THR A 61 -9.25 -44.96 -10.21
N GLU A 62 -9.14 -43.70 -10.65
CA GLU A 62 -7.84 -43.04 -10.78
C GLU A 62 -7.36 -42.57 -9.40
N HIS A 63 -6.09 -42.87 -9.13
CA HIS A 63 -5.41 -42.45 -7.92
C HIS A 63 -5.24 -40.93 -7.93
N THR A 64 -6.01 -40.21 -7.09
CA THR A 64 -5.83 -38.80 -6.82
C THR A 64 -4.63 -38.60 -5.90
N LEU A 65 -3.58 -38.01 -6.41
CA LEU A 65 -2.49 -37.47 -5.61
C LEU A 65 -2.91 -36.09 -5.06
N ILE A 66 -2.77 -35.92 -3.75
CA ILE A 66 -3.07 -34.65 -3.08
C ILE A 66 -1.76 -33.86 -2.94
N THR A 67 -1.67 -32.71 -3.56
CA THR A 67 -0.58 -31.76 -3.33
C THR A 67 -0.99 -30.69 -2.31
N VAL A 68 -0.08 -30.34 -1.43
CA VAL A 68 -0.28 -29.27 -0.44
C VAL A 68 0.36 -28.00 -0.99
N GLU A 69 -0.43 -26.96 -1.24
CA GLU A 69 0.10 -25.64 -1.50
C GLU A 69 0.44 -24.93 -0.18
N ASP A 70 1.30 -23.92 -0.24
CA ASP A 70 1.82 -23.17 0.93
C ASP A 70 0.74 -22.55 1.83
N ASP A 71 -0.50 -22.44 1.34
CA ASP A 71 -1.64 -21.88 2.08
C ASP A 71 -2.46 -22.92 2.84
N GLY A 72 -2.08 -24.19 2.83
CA GLY A 72 -2.78 -25.27 3.54
C GLY A 72 -4.08 -25.74 2.90
N LEU A 73 -4.37 -25.33 1.66
CA LEU A 73 -5.49 -25.83 0.85
C LEU A 73 -5.06 -27.05 0.06
N TYR A 74 -5.82 -28.12 0.17
CA TYR A 74 -5.61 -29.35 -0.61
C TYR A 74 -6.31 -29.21 -1.97
N VAL A 75 -5.54 -29.26 -3.06
CA VAL A 75 -6.09 -29.30 -4.42
C VAL A 75 -5.92 -30.72 -4.96
N PRO A 76 -6.98 -31.40 -5.38
CA PRO A 76 -6.84 -32.71 -5.97
C PRO A 76 -6.12 -32.59 -7.34
N TYR A 77 -4.98 -33.25 -7.45
CA TYR A 77 -4.23 -33.34 -8.70
C TYR A 77 -4.71 -34.57 -9.48
N VAL A 78 -5.33 -34.31 -10.63
CA VAL A 78 -5.68 -35.37 -11.58
C VAL A 78 -4.48 -35.55 -12.51
N SER A 79 -3.82 -36.71 -12.43
CA SER A 79 -2.79 -37.05 -13.38
C SER A 79 -3.42 -37.16 -14.78
N ARG A 80 -2.89 -36.41 -15.74
CA ARG A 80 -3.38 -36.53 -17.13
C ARG A 80 -3.21 -37.98 -17.59
N PRO A 81 -4.24 -38.61 -18.18
CA PRO A 81 -4.09 -39.89 -18.82
C PRO A 81 -3.10 -39.80 -20.01
N PRO A 82 -2.45 -40.90 -20.42
CA PRO A 82 -1.54 -40.87 -21.56
C PRO A 82 -2.26 -40.33 -22.80
N LYS A 83 -1.61 -39.43 -23.53
CA LYS A 83 -2.15 -38.74 -24.70
C LYS A 83 -2.76 -39.73 -25.67
N ASN A 84 -4.06 -39.72 -25.84
CA ASN A 84 -4.76 -40.44 -26.89
C ASN A 84 -4.52 -39.73 -28.24
N ASP A 85 -4.62 -40.44 -29.35
CA ASP A 85 -4.42 -39.90 -30.72
C ASP A 85 -5.28 -38.67 -31.03
N MET A 86 -6.41 -38.48 -30.32
CA MET A 86 -7.25 -37.27 -30.42
C MET A 86 -6.60 -36.05 -29.77
N GLU A 87 -5.89 -36.17 -28.65
CA GLU A 87 -5.20 -35.03 -28.01
C GLU A 87 -3.98 -34.61 -28.84
N ALA A 88 -3.28 -35.58 -29.48
CA ALA A 88 -2.21 -35.26 -30.41
C ALA A 88 -2.71 -34.53 -31.66
N SER A 89 -3.95 -34.78 -32.07
CA SER A 89 -4.64 -34.05 -33.16
C SER A 89 -5.09 -32.66 -32.70
N TYR A 90 -5.52 -32.51 -31.44
CA TYR A 90 -5.90 -31.21 -30.85
C TYR A 90 -4.69 -30.31 -30.64
N ASP A 91 -3.57 -30.83 -30.14
CA ASP A 91 -2.31 -30.09 -30.03
C ASP A 91 -1.82 -29.61 -31.40
N LYS A 92 -1.92 -30.46 -32.45
CA LYS A 92 -1.60 -30.05 -33.82
C LYS A 92 -2.54 -28.99 -34.39
N THR A 93 -3.81 -29.02 -34.02
CA THR A 93 -4.81 -28.00 -34.43
C THR A 93 -4.61 -26.70 -33.67
N LEU A 94 -4.20 -26.75 -32.40
CA LEU A 94 -3.82 -25.60 -31.62
C LEU A 94 -2.49 -24.98 -32.07
N GLU A 95 -1.51 -25.78 -32.50
CA GLU A 95 -0.29 -25.30 -33.15
C GLU A 95 -0.55 -24.58 -34.48
N GLY A 96 -1.63 -24.91 -35.16
CA GLY A 96 -2.04 -24.26 -36.42
C GLY A 96 -2.90 -22.99 -36.22
N VAL A 97 -3.59 -22.84 -35.08
CA VAL A 97 -4.47 -21.71 -34.77
C VAL A 97 -3.83 -20.71 -33.81
N THR A 98 -2.98 -21.16 -32.92
CA THR A 98 -2.11 -20.29 -32.13
C THR A 98 -0.84 -20.04 -32.91
N GLY A 99 -0.88 -19.12 -33.85
CA GLY A 99 0.31 -18.42 -34.30
C GLY A 99 0.88 -17.58 -33.15
N PHE A 100 1.09 -18.19 -31.97
CA PHE A 100 2.03 -17.68 -31.01
C PHE A 100 3.41 -17.92 -31.62
N PRO A 101 4.10 -16.87 -32.10
CA PRO A 101 5.52 -17.01 -32.32
C PRO A 101 6.03 -17.53 -30.98
N ARG A 102 6.77 -18.65 -31.01
CA ARG A 102 7.59 -19.01 -29.85
C ARG A 102 8.33 -17.73 -29.50
N LEU A 103 8.09 -17.17 -28.32
CA LEU A 103 8.52 -15.83 -27.91
C LEU A 103 10.05 -15.67 -27.95
N PHE A 104 10.77 -16.66 -28.43
CA PHE A 104 12.22 -16.80 -28.43
C PHE A 104 12.85 -17.09 -29.81
N ASP A 105 12.07 -17.43 -30.85
CA ASP A 105 12.65 -17.79 -32.14
C ASP A 105 12.85 -16.61 -33.13
N ASP A 106 12.24 -15.46 -32.88
CA ASP A 106 12.37 -14.24 -33.70
C ASP A 106 13.00 -13.06 -32.95
N MET A 107 13.88 -13.32 -31.96
CA MET A 107 14.79 -12.25 -31.50
C MET A 107 15.95 -12.17 -32.51
N PRO A 108 16.11 -11.06 -33.26
CA PRO A 108 17.32 -10.84 -34.00
C PRO A 108 18.50 -10.93 -33.04
N ASP A 109 19.60 -11.58 -33.47
CA ASP A 109 20.86 -11.69 -32.75
C ASP A 109 21.37 -10.32 -32.28
N MET A 110 20.80 -9.81 -31.21
CA MET A 110 21.30 -8.68 -30.46
C MET A 110 22.31 -9.15 -29.42
N GLN A 111 23.36 -9.83 -29.88
CA GLN A 111 24.60 -9.97 -29.12
C GLN A 111 25.44 -8.66 -29.19
N LYS A 112 24.83 -7.52 -29.00
CA LYS A 112 25.52 -6.37 -28.47
C LYS A 112 25.23 -6.33 -27.00
N LYS A 113 26.28 -6.41 -26.17
CA LYS A 113 26.22 -5.95 -24.77
C LYS A 113 25.58 -4.56 -24.79
N GLU A 114 24.26 -4.50 -24.65
CA GLU A 114 23.59 -3.26 -24.32
C GLU A 114 24.09 -2.93 -22.91
N GLU A 115 25.01 -1.99 -22.82
CA GLU A 115 25.29 -1.29 -21.57
C GLU A 115 23.92 -0.87 -21.03
N ARG A 116 23.67 -1.19 -19.76
CA ARG A 116 22.39 -0.88 -19.08
C ARG A 116 22.14 0.60 -19.25
N ARG A 117 21.29 0.99 -20.19
CA ARG A 117 20.89 2.38 -20.37
C ARG A 117 20.00 2.77 -19.17
N GLU A 118 20.51 3.64 -18.33
CA GLU A 118 19.71 4.29 -17.28
C GLU A 118 18.93 5.44 -17.93
N TRP A 119 17.62 5.42 -17.81
CA TRP A 119 16.73 6.45 -18.34
C TRP A 119 16.51 7.61 -17.34
N ALA A 120 16.74 7.38 -16.05
CA ALA A 120 16.53 8.38 -15.01
C ALA A 120 17.86 8.94 -14.48
N HIS A 121 18.07 10.25 -14.67
CA HIS A 121 19.25 10.97 -14.23
C HIS A 121 18.92 11.82 -13.00
N ILE A 122 19.62 11.59 -11.88
CA ILE A 122 19.46 12.42 -10.69
C ILE A 122 20.25 13.72 -10.85
N VAL A 123 19.54 14.84 -10.76
CA VAL A 123 20.16 16.17 -10.75
C VAL A 123 20.39 16.60 -9.30
N GLU A 124 21.65 16.91 -8.95
CA GLU A 124 22.00 17.38 -7.61
C GLU A 124 21.51 18.82 -7.38
N PRO A 125 20.57 19.04 -6.45
CA PRO A 125 20.04 20.39 -6.20
C PRO A 125 21.03 21.29 -5.48
N SER A 126 22.15 20.75 -4.96
CA SER A 126 23.23 21.51 -4.31
C SER A 126 24.10 22.29 -5.30
N LYS A 127 24.15 21.86 -6.56
CA LYS A 127 24.87 22.60 -7.62
C LYS A 127 24.11 23.89 -7.94
N SER A 128 24.61 25.02 -7.45
CA SER A 128 24.09 26.33 -7.78
C SER A 128 24.32 26.62 -9.26
N MET A 129 23.23 26.92 -10.00
CA MET A 129 23.34 27.35 -11.40
C MET A 129 23.61 28.85 -11.46
N HIS A 130 24.89 29.24 -11.26
CA HIS A 130 25.27 30.67 -11.36
C HIS A 130 25.11 31.25 -12.77
N ASN A 131 25.26 30.40 -13.80
CA ASN A 131 25.17 30.77 -15.20
C ASN A 131 23.78 30.57 -15.82
N PHE A 132 22.72 30.54 -15.00
CA PHE A 132 21.37 30.27 -15.49
C PHE A 132 20.94 31.26 -16.60
N SER A 133 21.27 32.56 -16.46
CA SER A 133 20.93 33.58 -17.45
C SER A 133 21.70 33.43 -18.77
N GLU A 134 22.86 32.77 -18.75
CA GLU A 134 23.63 32.46 -19.97
C GLU A 134 23.10 31.21 -20.67
N LEU A 135 22.63 30.21 -19.84
CA LEU A 135 22.10 28.96 -20.36
C LEU A 135 20.68 29.11 -20.91
N VAL A 136 19.87 30.00 -20.33
CA VAL A 136 18.50 30.33 -20.77
C VAL A 136 18.35 31.83 -20.96
N PRO A 137 18.87 32.39 -22.07
CA PRO A 137 18.88 33.82 -22.31
C PRO A 137 17.46 34.39 -22.56
N GLU A 138 16.61 33.64 -23.25
CA GLU A 138 15.25 34.01 -23.59
C GLU A 138 14.21 33.14 -22.91
N MET A 139 13.95 33.41 -21.63
CA MET A 139 12.90 32.67 -20.87
C MET A 139 11.52 32.85 -21.51
N ALA A 140 10.80 31.76 -21.68
CA ALA A 140 9.41 31.75 -22.15
C ALA A 140 8.45 32.48 -21.20
N TYR A 141 8.76 32.53 -19.90
CA TYR A 141 8.00 33.26 -18.89
C TYR A 141 8.91 33.91 -17.84
N LYS A 142 8.72 35.20 -17.57
CA LYS A 142 9.50 35.96 -16.59
C LYS A 142 8.75 36.05 -15.27
N TYR A 143 9.39 35.63 -14.20
CA TYR A 143 8.83 35.65 -12.86
C TYR A 143 9.20 36.95 -12.14
N PRO A 144 8.29 37.52 -11.28
CA PRO A 144 8.56 38.72 -10.50
C PRO A 144 9.43 38.47 -9.24
N PHE A 145 9.91 37.24 -9.07
CA PHE A 145 10.72 36.80 -7.94
C PHE A 145 11.90 35.97 -8.42
N GLU A 146 12.91 35.80 -7.56
CA GLU A 146 14.04 34.94 -7.86
C GLU A 146 13.65 33.45 -7.76
N LEU A 147 14.02 32.68 -8.79
CA LEU A 147 13.76 31.25 -8.85
C LEU A 147 14.69 30.48 -7.91
N ASP A 148 14.13 29.47 -7.22
CA ASP A 148 14.92 28.54 -6.44
C ASP A 148 15.79 27.64 -7.35
N ASN A 149 16.86 27.10 -6.80
CA ASN A 149 17.83 26.33 -7.56
C ASN A 149 17.21 25.13 -8.29
N PHE A 150 16.30 24.41 -7.63
CA PHE A 150 15.60 23.28 -8.24
C PHE A 150 14.66 23.74 -9.38
N GLN A 151 14.10 24.94 -9.30
CA GLN A 151 13.27 25.52 -10.37
C GLN A 151 14.11 25.89 -11.57
N LYS A 152 15.29 26.51 -11.35
CA LYS A 152 16.25 26.85 -12.40
C LYS A 152 16.71 25.59 -13.15
N GLN A 153 17.02 24.52 -12.42
CA GLN A 153 17.41 23.22 -13.00
C GLN A 153 16.27 22.60 -13.82
N ALA A 154 15.03 22.60 -13.28
CA ALA A 154 13.88 22.07 -14.01
C ALA A 154 13.58 22.85 -15.29
N ILE A 155 13.66 24.18 -15.25
CA ILE A 155 13.47 25.06 -16.42
C ILE A 155 14.54 24.80 -17.46
N TYR A 156 15.80 24.64 -17.04
CA TYR A 156 16.91 24.34 -17.97
C TYR A 156 16.64 23.05 -18.76
N HIS A 157 16.21 21.98 -18.08
CA HIS A 157 15.90 20.73 -18.76
C HIS A 157 14.66 20.82 -19.66
N LEU A 158 13.64 21.59 -19.28
CA LEU A 158 12.49 21.83 -20.15
C LEU A 158 12.89 22.54 -21.45
N GLU A 159 13.83 23.53 -21.41
CA GLU A 159 14.36 24.20 -22.58
C GLU A 159 15.23 23.25 -23.47
N GLN A 160 15.75 22.17 -22.92
CA GLN A 160 16.47 21.13 -23.67
C GLN A 160 15.53 20.04 -24.25
N ASP A 161 14.21 20.21 -24.12
CA ASP A 161 13.18 19.22 -24.52
C ASP A 161 13.27 17.91 -23.75
N ASP A 162 13.79 17.95 -22.49
CA ASP A 162 13.90 16.80 -21.62
C ASP A 162 12.63 16.60 -20.77
N MET A 163 12.34 15.34 -20.40
CA MET A 163 11.32 15.05 -19.41
C MET A 163 11.83 15.29 -18.00
N VAL A 164 10.98 15.86 -17.14
CA VAL A 164 11.39 16.27 -15.79
C VAL A 164 10.49 15.65 -14.72
N PHE A 165 11.10 15.10 -13.65
CA PHE A 165 10.43 14.66 -12.44
C PHE A 165 10.86 15.52 -11.25
N VAL A 166 9.95 16.35 -10.75
CA VAL A 166 10.20 17.23 -9.60
C VAL A 166 9.58 16.64 -8.35
N ALA A 167 10.43 16.19 -7.42
CA ALA A 167 10.04 15.71 -6.10
C ALA A 167 10.37 16.76 -5.03
N ALA A 168 9.37 17.52 -4.60
CA ALA A 168 9.55 18.61 -3.65
C ALA A 168 8.39 18.69 -2.66
N HIS A 169 8.66 19.24 -1.47
CA HIS A 169 7.63 19.43 -0.45
C HIS A 169 6.45 20.26 -0.97
N THR A 170 5.28 20.05 -0.35
CA THR A 170 4.12 20.91 -0.56
C THR A 170 4.51 22.37 -0.24
N SER A 171 4.07 23.31 -1.03
CA SER A 171 4.43 24.76 -0.92
C SER A 171 5.88 25.11 -1.29
N ALA A 172 6.67 24.19 -1.86
CA ALA A 172 8.01 24.51 -2.38
C ALA A 172 7.98 25.37 -3.66
N GLY A 173 6.85 25.43 -4.36
CA GLY A 173 6.71 26.15 -5.62
C GLY A 173 6.88 25.27 -6.86
N LYS A 174 6.44 24.01 -6.81
CA LYS A 174 6.42 23.10 -7.99
C LYS A 174 5.59 23.64 -9.15
N THR A 175 4.56 24.42 -8.87
CA THR A 175 3.67 25.05 -9.87
C THR A 175 4.45 25.94 -10.87
N VAL A 176 5.53 26.56 -10.45
CA VAL A 176 6.41 27.38 -11.31
C VAL A 176 6.94 26.55 -12.50
N VAL A 177 7.31 25.30 -12.27
CA VAL A 177 7.79 24.41 -13.34
C VAL A 177 6.66 24.07 -14.31
N ALA A 178 5.44 23.85 -13.81
CA ALA A 178 4.25 23.66 -14.64
C ALA A 178 3.91 24.91 -15.46
N GLU A 179 3.92 26.08 -14.84
CA GLU A 179 3.69 27.37 -15.53
C GLU A 179 4.71 27.60 -16.65
N TYR A 180 5.97 27.22 -16.39
CA TYR A 180 7.01 27.35 -17.42
C TYR A 180 6.76 26.42 -18.60
N ALA A 181 6.42 25.16 -18.37
CA ALA A 181 6.09 24.22 -19.44
C ALA A 181 4.87 24.67 -20.27
N ILE A 182 3.86 25.26 -19.61
CA ILE A 182 2.70 25.86 -20.29
C ILE A 182 3.14 27.07 -21.15
N ALA A 183 3.96 27.94 -20.61
CA ALA A 183 4.47 29.10 -21.35
C ALA A 183 5.33 28.68 -22.55
N LEU A 184 6.14 27.64 -22.38
CA LEU A 184 7.01 27.10 -23.43
C LEU A 184 6.18 26.51 -24.58
N SER A 185 5.15 25.71 -24.28
CA SER A 185 4.22 25.20 -25.31
C SER A 185 3.49 26.32 -26.03
N MET A 186 3.10 27.38 -25.35
CA MET A 186 2.52 28.57 -26.00
C MET A 186 3.50 29.30 -26.91
N LYS A 187 4.77 29.37 -26.51
CA LYS A 187 5.85 29.95 -27.33
C LYS A 187 6.09 29.13 -28.62
N HIS A 188 5.93 27.82 -28.53
CA HIS A 188 6.07 26.88 -29.65
C HIS A 188 4.77 26.73 -30.48
N LEU A 189 3.68 27.39 -30.08
CA LEU A 189 2.35 27.29 -30.70
C LEU A 189 1.79 25.86 -30.65
N THR A 190 2.14 25.10 -29.60
CA THR A 190 1.67 23.77 -29.33
C THR A 190 0.67 23.77 -28.15
N ARG A 191 0.18 22.61 -27.78
CA ARG A 191 -0.80 22.45 -26.68
C ARG A 191 -0.13 21.79 -25.45
N CYS A 192 -0.55 22.23 -24.28
CA CYS A 192 -0.15 21.64 -23.00
C CYS A 192 -1.37 21.13 -22.25
N LEU A 193 -1.30 19.89 -21.73
CA LEU A 193 -2.33 19.30 -20.87
C LEU A 193 -1.84 19.28 -19.42
N TYR A 194 -2.63 19.89 -18.53
CA TYR A 194 -2.37 19.85 -17.10
C TYR A 194 -3.35 18.89 -16.42
N THR A 195 -2.85 17.80 -15.85
CA THR A 195 -3.69 16.80 -15.17
C THR A 195 -3.54 16.86 -13.67
N SER A 196 -4.65 16.71 -12.96
CA SER A 196 -4.68 16.66 -11.52
C SER A 196 -5.57 15.52 -11.02
N PRO A 197 -5.33 14.98 -9.81
CA PRO A 197 -6.10 13.87 -9.29
C PRO A 197 -7.53 14.22 -8.87
N ILE A 198 -7.84 15.47 -8.63
CA ILE A 198 -9.09 15.91 -8.02
C ILE A 198 -9.67 17.12 -8.75
N LYS A 199 -10.99 17.10 -9.04
CA LYS A 199 -11.72 18.19 -9.68
C LYS A 199 -11.52 19.56 -9.02
N ALA A 200 -11.47 19.60 -7.67
CA ALA A 200 -11.27 20.85 -6.95
C ALA A 200 -9.91 21.50 -7.26
N LEU A 201 -8.86 20.70 -7.38
CA LEU A 201 -7.54 21.16 -7.77
C LEU A 201 -7.52 21.65 -9.22
N SER A 202 -8.18 20.92 -10.13
CA SER A 202 -8.37 21.37 -11.53
C SER A 202 -9.05 22.75 -11.59
N ASN A 203 -10.13 22.94 -10.85
CA ASN A 203 -10.85 24.22 -10.78
C ASN A 203 -10.00 25.35 -10.19
N GLN A 204 -9.19 25.06 -9.17
CA GLN A 204 -8.28 26.03 -8.59
C GLN A 204 -7.20 26.43 -9.61
N LYS A 205 -6.56 25.46 -10.27
CA LYS A 205 -5.53 25.70 -11.26
C LYS A 205 -6.08 26.45 -12.49
N PHE A 206 -7.31 26.16 -12.88
CA PHE A 206 -7.97 26.92 -13.94
C PHE A 206 -8.11 28.38 -13.59
N ARG A 207 -8.48 28.73 -12.36
CA ARG A 207 -8.56 30.12 -11.91
C ARG A 207 -7.19 30.79 -11.85
N GLU A 208 -6.18 30.09 -11.32
CA GLU A 208 -4.81 30.57 -11.21
C GLU A 208 -4.22 30.83 -12.61
N PHE A 209 -4.25 29.87 -13.50
CA PHE A 209 -3.66 29.96 -14.84
C PHE A 209 -4.42 30.92 -15.75
N LYS A 210 -5.73 31.07 -15.57
CA LYS A 210 -6.51 32.10 -16.26
C LYS A 210 -6.06 33.52 -15.91
N GLN A 211 -5.58 33.75 -14.69
CA GLN A 211 -5.00 35.03 -14.28
C GLN A 211 -3.61 35.24 -14.87
N SER A 212 -2.79 34.17 -14.91
CA SER A 212 -1.40 34.24 -15.41
C SER A 212 -1.32 34.31 -16.93
N PHE A 213 -2.13 33.53 -17.67
CA PHE A 213 -2.03 33.36 -19.14
C PHE A 213 -3.20 33.96 -19.93
N GLY A 214 -4.22 34.50 -19.25
CA GLY A 214 -5.40 35.06 -19.91
C GLY A 214 -6.54 34.05 -20.14
N ALA A 215 -7.77 34.55 -20.19
CA ALA A 215 -8.97 33.70 -20.23
C ALA A 215 -9.13 32.90 -21.54
N GLN A 216 -8.59 33.40 -22.66
CA GLN A 216 -8.66 32.78 -23.96
C GLN A 216 -7.69 31.59 -24.13
N ASN A 217 -6.59 31.60 -23.37
CA ASN A 217 -5.51 30.63 -23.52
C ASN A 217 -5.66 29.43 -22.60
N VAL A 218 -6.61 29.43 -21.68
CA VAL A 218 -6.79 28.39 -20.68
C VAL A 218 -8.21 27.84 -20.76
N GLY A 219 -8.29 26.51 -20.86
CA GLY A 219 -9.53 25.74 -20.84
C GLY A 219 -9.56 24.74 -19.69
N ILE A 220 -10.74 24.22 -19.38
CA ILE A 220 -10.94 23.15 -18.38
C ILE A 220 -11.94 22.12 -18.91
N ILE A 221 -11.57 20.85 -18.77
CA ILE A 221 -12.44 19.72 -19.09
C ILE A 221 -12.49 18.80 -17.85
N THR A 222 -13.64 18.72 -17.24
CA THR A 222 -13.94 17.77 -16.16
C THR A 222 -15.21 17.00 -16.51
N GLY A 223 -15.59 16.00 -15.71
CA GLY A 223 -16.84 15.26 -15.96
C GLY A 223 -18.08 16.12 -16.05
N ASP A 224 -18.09 17.30 -15.41
CA ASP A 224 -19.27 18.16 -15.27
C ASP A 224 -19.11 19.53 -15.99
N VAL A 225 -17.86 19.92 -16.35
CA VAL A 225 -17.58 21.27 -16.86
C VAL A 225 -16.69 21.19 -18.08
N HIS A 226 -17.08 21.85 -19.14
CA HIS A 226 -16.33 22.00 -20.39
C HIS A 226 -16.29 23.51 -20.75
N ILE A 227 -15.15 24.14 -20.56
CA ILE A 227 -14.93 25.56 -20.89
C ILE A 227 -13.69 25.64 -21.76
N ASN A 228 -13.82 26.28 -22.92
CA ASN A 228 -12.74 26.52 -23.89
C ASN A 228 -11.88 25.27 -24.20
N PRO A 229 -12.48 24.21 -24.80
CA PRO A 229 -11.78 22.94 -25.03
C PRO A 229 -10.64 23.01 -26.07
N GLU A 230 -10.63 24.08 -26.87
CA GLU A 230 -9.61 24.32 -27.89
C GLU A 230 -8.44 25.17 -27.41
N ALA A 231 -8.42 25.52 -26.13
CA ALA A 231 -7.36 26.34 -25.56
C ALA A 231 -5.98 25.66 -25.66
N PRO A 232 -4.89 26.43 -25.82
CA PRO A 232 -3.53 25.91 -25.78
C PRO A 232 -3.18 25.21 -24.48
N CYS A 233 -3.67 25.70 -23.35
CA CYS A 233 -3.54 25.03 -22.05
C CYS A 233 -4.88 24.44 -21.62
N LEU A 234 -4.97 23.12 -21.55
CA LEU A 234 -6.15 22.41 -21.08
C LEU A 234 -5.92 21.75 -19.72
N ILE A 235 -6.76 22.11 -18.77
CA ILE A 235 -6.72 21.53 -17.43
C ILE A 235 -7.79 20.44 -17.32
N MET A 236 -7.42 19.26 -16.81
CA MET A 236 -8.35 18.14 -16.67
C MET A 236 -7.98 17.21 -15.52
N THR A 237 -8.88 16.28 -15.20
CA THR A 237 -8.51 15.17 -14.33
C THR A 237 -7.88 14.03 -15.13
N THR A 238 -7.05 13.21 -14.49
CA THR A 238 -6.34 12.10 -15.15
C THR A 238 -7.31 11.10 -15.80
N GLU A 239 -8.50 10.91 -15.23
CA GLU A 239 -9.55 10.06 -15.79
C GLU A 239 -10.11 10.61 -17.11
N VAL A 240 -10.21 11.92 -17.22
CA VAL A 240 -10.65 12.58 -18.47
C VAL A 240 -9.61 12.35 -19.57
N LEU A 241 -8.33 12.56 -19.25
CA LEU A 241 -7.24 12.27 -20.18
C LEU A 241 -7.24 10.80 -20.62
N ARG A 242 -7.41 9.85 -19.69
CA ARG A 242 -7.59 8.44 -20.04
C ARG A 242 -8.71 8.22 -21.04
N THR A 243 -9.86 8.82 -20.79
CA THR A 243 -11.03 8.69 -21.68
C THR A 243 -10.76 9.28 -23.07
N MET A 244 -10.01 10.38 -23.15
CA MET A 244 -9.59 10.97 -24.43
C MET A 244 -8.64 10.04 -25.19
N LEU A 245 -7.66 9.45 -24.52
CA LEU A 245 -6.71 8.49 -25.10
C LEU A 245 -7.42 7.27 -25.71
N TYR A 246 -8.44 6.75 -25.04
CA TYR A 246 -9.24 5.64 -25.56
C TYR A 246 -10.17 6.03 -26.72
N ARG A 247 -10.56 7.29 -26.81
CA ARG A 247 -11.46 7.76 -27.90
C ARG A 247 -10.73 8.05 -29.19
N SER A 248 -9.61 8.77 -29.09
CA SER A 248 -8.85 9.18 -30.28
C SER A 248 -7.45 9.69 -29.92
N ALA A 249 -6.43 8.98 -30.37
CA ALA A 249 -5.05 9.41 -30.27
C ALA A 249 -4.76 10.65 -31.13
N THR A 250 -5.62 10.95 -32.13
CA THR A 250 -5.44 12.13 -33.02
C THR A 250 -5.60 13.45 -32.27
N LEU A 251 -6.34 13.50 -31.18
CA LEU A 251 -6.53 14.68 -30.34
C LEU A 251 -5.25 15.14 -29.63
N LEU A 252 -4.23 14.28 -29.59
CA LEU A 252 -2.96 14.55 -28.90
C LEU A 252 -1.81 14.88 -29.87
N ARG A 253 -2.07 14.99 -31.18
CA ARG A 253 -1.01 15.27 -32.15
C ARG A 253 -0.29 16.60 -31.90
N ASP A 254 -1.05 17.61 -31.48
CA ASP A 254 -0.54 18.96 -31.25
C ASP A 254 -0.09 19.17 -29.80
N VAL A 255 -0.12 18.11 -28.95
CA VAL A 255 0.26 18.19 -27.55
C VAL A 255 1.75 17.96 -27.42
N GLU A 256 2.46 18.95 -26.87
CA GLU A 256 3.89 18.88 -26.58
C GLU A 256 4.15 18.40 -25.16
N TYR A 257 3.43 18.97 -24.17
CA TYR A 257 3.62 18.62 -22.76
C TYR A 257 2.36 18.06 -22.13
N VAL A 258 2.53 17.01 -21.32
CA VAL A 258 1.53 16.55 -20.36
C VAL A 258 2.10 16.66 -18.95
N ILE A 259 1.50 17.52 -18.15
CA ILE A 259 1.89 17.76 -16.76
C ILE A 259 1.04 16.88 -15.85
N PHE A 260 1.68 16.03 -15.07
CA PHE A 260 1.05 15.24 -14.03
C PHE A 260 1.32 15.88 -12.68
N ASP A 261 0.30 16.49 -12.08
CA ASP A 261 0.42 17.03 -10.73
C ASP A 261 0.03 15.98 -9.69
N GLU A 262 0.71 16.03 -8.53
CA GLU A 262 0.53 15.12 -7.40
C GLU A 262 0.69 13.62 -7.77
N VAL A 263 1.78 13.27 -8.47
CA VAL A 263 2.07 11.90 -8.96
C VAL A 263 2.01 10.83 -7.87
N HIS A 264 2.23 11.18 -6.61
CA HIS A 264 2.14 10.21 -5.50
C HIS A 264 0.74 9.58 -5.32
N TYR A 265 -0.29 10.08 -6.00
CA TYR A 265 -1.60 9.43 -6.13
C TYR A 265 -1.58 8.12 -6.94
N VAL A 266 -0.48 7.76 -7.58
CA VAL A 266 -0.26 6.41 -8.13
C VAL A 266 -0.44 5.33 -7.04
N ASN A 267 -0.19 5.65 -5.77
CA ASN A 267 -0.41 4.74 -4.64
C ASN A 267 -1.88 4.55 -4.23
N ASP A 268 -2.81 5.32 -4.80
CA ASP A 268 -4.23 5.15 -4.51
C ASP A 268 -4.75 3.82 -5.07
N GLN A 269 -5.38 3.01 -4.21
CA GLN A 269 -5.80 1.64 -4.55
C GLN A 269 -6.85 1.57 -5.66
N GLU A 270 -7.71 2.57 -5.76
CA GLU A 270 -8.79 2.61 -6.77
C GLU A 270 -8.37 3.34 -8.04
N ARG A 271 -7.66 4.45 -7.89
CA ARG A 271 -7.38 5.41 -8.95
C ARG A 271 -5.95 5.34 -9.50
N GLY A 272 -5.01 4.75 -8.76
CA GLY A 272 -3.60 4.67 -9.15
C GLY A 272 -3.36 4.00 -10.50
N VAL A 273 -4.18 2.99 -10.84
CA VAL A 273 -4.16 2.31 -12.14
C VAL A 273 -4.29 3.29 -13.30
N VAL A 274 -5.13 4.31 -13.18
CA VAL A 274 -5.39 5.30 -14.25
C VAL A 274 -4.12 6.06 -14.65
N TRP A 275 -3.25 6.34 -13.68
CA TRP A 275 -1.99 7.04 -13.93
C TRP A 275 -1.03 6.22 -14.78
N GLU A 276 -0.85 4.95 -14.42
CA GLU A 276 0.00 4.03 -15.19
C GLU A 276 -0.55 3.84 -16.60
N GLU A 277 -1.85 3.62 -16.71
CA GLU A 277 -2.57 3.44 -17.96
C GLU A 277 -2.36 4.64 -18.90
N VAL A 278 -2.56 5.86 -18.40
CA VAL A 278 -2.36 7.09 -19.16
C VAL A 278 -0.90 7.25 -19.59
N ILE A 279 0.06 7.07 -18.69
CA ILE A 279 1.48 7.21 -19.01
C ILE A 279 1.89 6.22 -20.11
N ILE A 280 1.41 4.96 -20.06
CA ILE A 280 1.72 3.94 -21.07
C ILE A 280 1.12 4.32 -22.43
N MET A 281 -0.11 4.83 -22.45
CA MET A 281 -0.87 5.12 -23.67
C MET A 281 -0.46 6.43 -24.36
N LEU A 282 0.16 7.39 -23.63
CA LEU A 282 0.60 8.65 -24.25
C LEU A 282 1.56 8.38 -25.42
N PRO A 283 1.42 9.10 -26.54
CA PRO A 283 2.37 9.02 -27.66
C PRO A 283 3.81 9.35 -27.25
N SER A 284 4.78 8.80 -27.97
CA SER A 284 6.22 8.98 -27.65
C SER A 284 6.73 10.41 -27.88
N HIS A 285 6.08 11.20 -28.73
CA HIS A 285 6.45 12.60 -28.96
C HIS A 285 6.06 13.53 -27.80
N VAL A 286 5.15 13.09 -26.91
CA VAL A 286 4.67 13.92 -25.81
C VAL A 286 5.66 13.90 -24.65
N ASN A 287 6.09 15.07 -24.22
CA ASN A 287 6.94 15.25 -23.05
C ASN A 287 6.13 15.16 -21.77
N VAL A 288 6.67 14.46 -20.79
CA VAL A 288 5.99 14.25 -19.51
C VAL A 288 6.69 15.05 -18.42
N VAL A 289 5.93 15.93 -17.77
CA VAL A 289 6.37 16.67 -16.57
C VAL A 289 5.69 16.11 -15.34
N LEU A 290 6.46 15.54 -14.43
CA LEU A 290 5.96 14.86 -13.23
C LEU A 290 6.21 15.72 -12.00
N LEU A 291 5.14 16.13 -11.31
CA LEU A 291 5.22 16.91 -10.08
C LEU A 291 4.71 16.06 -8.90
N SER A 292 5.53 15.87 -7.90
CA SER A 292 5.21 15.03 -6.75
C SER A 292 5.62 15.66 -5.43
N ALA A 293 5.00 15.19 -4.32
CA ALA A 293 5.60 15.30 -3.01
C ALA A 293 6.93 14.52 -2.96
N THR A 294 7.72 14.70 -1.92
CA THR A 294 8.95 13.92 -1.73
C THR A 294 8.63 12.44 -1.58
N VAL A 295 9.21 11.61 -2.45
CA VAL A 295 9.05 10.14 -2.48
C VAL A 295 10.42 9.47 -2.47
N PRO A 296 10.58 8.33 -1.76
CA PRO A 296 11.89 7.69 -1.63
C PRO A 296 12.44 7.08 -2.92
N ASN A 297 11.54 6.60 -3.80
CA ASN A 297 11.92 5.90 -5.03
C ASN A 297 11.59 6.68 -6.32
N ALA A 298 11.80 8.00 -6.30
CA ALA A 298 11.57 8.87 -7.44
C ALA A 298 12.37 8.42 -8.70
N LYS A 299 13.65 8.01 -8.50
CA LYS A 299 14.50 7.51 -9.59
C LYS A 299 13.92 6.26 -10.26
N GLU A 300 13.43 5.32 -9.48
CA GLU A 300 12.87 4.07 -9.99
C GLU A 300 11.61 4.31 -10.84
N PHE A 301 10.74 5.19 -10.37
CA PHE A 301 9.54 5.58 -11.12
C PHE A 301 9.88 6.37 -12.38
N ALA A 302 10.82 7.31 -12.30
CA ALA A 302 11.28 8.08 -13.45
C ALA A 302 11.96 7.19 -14.50
N ASP A 303 12.74 6.19 -14.07
CA ASP A 303 13.36 5.21 -14.96
C ASP A 303 12.31 4.37 -15.72
N TRP A 304 11.22 3.98 -15.02
CA TRP A 304 10.09 3.33 -15.65
C TRP A 304 9.41 4.23 -16.72
N VAL A 305 9.18 5.51 -16.40
CA VAL A 305 8.58 6.47 -17.35
C VAL A 305 9.51 6.66 -18.55
N GLY A 306 10.80 6.88 -18.31
CA GLY A 306 11.80 7.06 -19.37
C GLY A 306 11.88 5.84 -20.29
N ARG A 307 11.92 4.65 -19.74
CA ARG A 307 11.90 3.42 -20.52
C ARG A 307 10.61 3.26 -21.33
N THR A 308 9.47 3.58 -20.73
CA THR A 308 8.17 3.49 -21.39
C THR A 308 8.06 4.46 -22.57
N LYS A 309 8.67 5.65 -22.45
CA LYS A 309 8.71 6.72 -23.49
C LYS A 309 9.96 6.68 -24.35
N GLN A 310 10.96 5.88 -23.99
CA GLN A 310 12.28 5.83 -24.65
C GLN A 310 12.99 7.19 -24.69
N ARG A 311 12.85 7.98 -23.62
CA ARG A 311 13.42 9.32 -23.45
C ARG A 311 13.99 9.47 -22.05
N ASP A 312 15.03 10.28 -21.92
CA ASP A 312 15.68 10.52 -20.62
C ASP A 312 14.79 11.39 -19.71
N VAL A 313 14.77 11.07 -18.41
CA VAL A 313 13.99 11.79 -17.39
C VAL A 313 14.95 12.33 -16.33
N TYR A 314 14.93 13.62 -16.10
CA TYR A 314 15.76 14.27 -15.09
C TYR A 314 15.00 14.41 -13.78
N VAL A 315 15.52 13.75 -12.74
CA VAL A 315 14.92 13.71 -11.40
C VAL A 315 15.54 14.78 -10.52
N ILE A 316 14.75 15.79 -10.19
CA ILE A 316 15.14 16.92 -9.35
C ILE A 316 14.41 16.77 -8.01
N SER A 317 15.15 16.37 -6.96
CA SER A 317 14.59 16.14 -5.64
C SER A 317 15.16 17.13 -4.63
N THR A 318 14.28 17.84 -3.93
CA THR A 318 14.71 18.73 -2.85
C THR A 318 14.07 18.34 -1.52
N SER A 319 14.91 18.12 -0.52
CA SER A 319 14.48 17.88 0.86
C SER A 319 14.34 19.18 1.66
N LYS A 320 14.86 20.30 1.12
CA LYS A 320 14.82 21.61 1.79
C LYS A 320 13.42 22.19 1.69
N ARG A 321 12.84 22.52 2.84
CA ARG A 321 11.54 23.18 2.93
C ARG A 321 11.74 24.70 3.05
N PRO A 322 11.05 25.55 2.25
CA PRO A 322 11.17 27.00 2.33
C PRO A 322 10.83 27.56 3.70
N VAL A 323 9.78 27.04 4.34
CA VAL A 323 9.37 27.41 5.69
C VAL A 323 9.51 26.18 6.59
N PRO A 324 10.48 26.13 7.51
CA PRO A 324 10.69 24.99 8.39
C PRO A 324 9.50 24.77 9.33
N LEU A 325 9.29 23.51 9.77
CA LEU A 325 8.21 23.15 10.68
C LEU A 325 8.70 22.91 12.10
N GLU A 326 7.91 23.38 13.03
CA GLU A 326 8.03 23.06 14.44
C GLU A 326 6.81 22.26 14.90
N HIS A 327 7.06 21.12 15.55
CA HIS A 327 6.01 20.21 15.99
C HIS A 327 5.85 20.29 17.51
N PHE A 328 4.63 20.51 17.95
CA PHE A 328 4.27 20.67 19.36
C PHE A 328 3.21 19.65 19.78
N LEU A 329 3.34 19.15 21.00
CA LEU A 329 2.29 18.38 21.66
C LEU A 329 1.53 19.31 22.61
N TYR A 330 0.19 19.32 22.50
CA TYR A 330 -0.65 20.12 23.38
C TYR A 330 -1.04 19.32 24.62
N ALA A 331 -0.64 19.78 25.79
CA ALA A 331 -0.93 19.15 27.06
C ALA A 331 -1.10 20.21 28.18
N GLY A 332 -2.11 20.06 29.01
CA GLY A 332 -2.32 20.95 30.17
C GLY A 332 -2.50 22.43 29.83
N ASN A 333 -3.08 22.79 28.68
CA ASN A 333 -3.20 24.13 28.10
C ASN A 333 -1.87 24.77 27.67
N GLU A 334 -0.81 24.01 27.52
CA GLU A 334 0.50 24.47 27.04
C GLU A 334 0.98 23.70 25.83
N LEU A 335 1.94 24.28 25.08
CA LEU A 335 2.58 23.68 23.92
C LEU A 335 4.00 23.22 24.28
N TYR A 336 4.28 21.95 24.09
CA TYR A 336 5.59 21.35 24.30
C TYR A 336 6.19 21.02 22.94
N LYS A 337 7.34 21.63 22.61
CA LYS A 337 8.04 21.37 21.34
C LYS A 337 8.65 19.98 21.37
N ILE A 338 8.19 19.10 20.49
CA ILE A 338 8.66 17.70 20.39
C ILE A 338 9.60 17.45 19.22
N ALA A 339 9.52 18.25 18.15
CA ALA A 339 10.49 18.19 17.05
C ALA A 339 10.67 19.60 16.46
N GLY A 340 11.89 19.93 16.09
CA GLY A 340 12.27 21.20 15.51
C GLY A 340 12.69 21.11 14.05
N GLU A 341 13.26 22.18 13.54
CA GLU A 341 13.77 22.34 12.18
C GLU A 341 14.77 21.26 11.78
N ASN A 342 15.66 20.88 12.73
CA ASN A 342 16.72 19.89 12.51
C ASN A 342 16.20 18.44 12.44
N ARG A 343 14.89 18.20 12.43
CA ARG A 343 14.27 16.87 12.44
C ARG A 343 14.76 15.98 13.60
N GLN A 344 15.18 16.57 14.71
CA GLN A 344 15.54 15.85 15.93
C GLN A 344 14.35 15.83 16.88
N PHE A 345 14.01 14.64 17.38
CA PHE A 345 12.94 14.46 18.34
C PHE A 345 13.45 14.81 19.74
N GLN A 346 12.70 15.68 20.45
CA GLN A 346 13.05 16.16 21.81
C GLN A 346 12.33 15.29 22.86
N THR A 347 13.00 14.24 23.31
CA THR A 347 12.44 13.27 24.28
C THR A 347 12.12 13.90 25.64
N ASP A 348 12.93 14.85 26.13
CA ASP A 348 12.70 15.50 27.43
C ASP A 348 11.39 16.30 27.43
N ASN A 349 11.15 17.05 26.39
CA ASN A 349 9.92 17.80 26.23
C ASN A 349 8.69 16.90 26.02
N PHE A 350 8.87 15.78 25.35
CA PHE A 350 7.84 14.76 25.23
C PHE A 350 7.45 14.20 26.60
N HIS A 351 8.41 13.85 27.46
CA HIS A 351 8.14 13.35 28.81
C HIS A 351 7.43 14.40 29.67
N LYS A 352 7.84 15.68 29.61
CA LYS A 352 7.12 16.79 30.27
C LYS A 352 5.68 16.91 29.81
N ALA A 353 5.42 16.75 28.50
CA ALA A 353 4.07 16.79 27.95
C ALA A 353 3.22 15.60 28.42
N VAL A 354 3.80 14.38 28.45
CA VAL A 354 3.13 13.18 28.98
C VAL A 354 2.78 13.34 30.46
N ASP A 355 3.69 13.88 31.26
CA ASP A 355 3.44 14.17 32.68
C ASP A 355 2.35 15.24 32.81
N ALA A 356 2.30 16.23 31.92
CA ALA A 356 1.25 17.24 31.89
C ALA A 356 -0.14 16.69 31.51
N LEU A 357 -0.23 15.53 30.85
CA LEU A 357 -1.49 14.83 30.53
C LEU A 357 -2.03 13.99 31.70
N LYS A 358 -1.18 13.63 32.70
CA LYS A 358 -1.61 12.83 33.86
C LYS A 358 -2.62 13.62 34.72
N PRO A 359 -3.61 12.96 35.32
CA PRO A 359 -4.57 13.61 36.22
C PRO A 359 -3.87 14.34 37.39
N LYS A 360 -4.38 15.48 37.81
CA LYS A 360 -3.80 16.34 38.87
C LYS A 360 -3.49 15.54 40.17
N LYS A 361 -4.35 14.58 40.52
CA LYS A 361 -4.17 13.70 41.68
C LYS A 361 -2.94 12.79 41.60
N GLU A 362 -2.63 12.30 40.39
CA GLU A 362 -1.44 11.44 40.18
C GLU A 362 -0.14 12.26 40.14
N ARG A 363 -0.22 13.52 39.67
CA ARG A 363 0.92 14.46 39.68
C ARG A 363 1.32 14.85 41.10
N GLU A 364 0.34 15.14 41.94
CA GLU A 364 0.55 15.51 43.37
C GLU A 364 1.07 14.30 44.17
N ALA A 365 0.60 13.07 43.85
CA ALA A 365 1.10 11.85 44.47
C ALA A 365 2.55 11.52 44.06
N ALA A 366 2.92 11.78 42.81
CA ALA A 366 4.27 11.57 42.31
C ALA A 366 5.25 12.62 42.86
N ALA A 367 4.82 13.89 43.00
CA ALA A 367 5.63 14.98 43.55
C ALA A 367 5.88 14.86 45.07
N THR A 368 4.99 14.23 45.83
CA THR A 368 5.10 14.07 47.28
C THR A 368 5.84 12.82 47.74
N GLY A 369 6.32 11.97 46.83
CA GLY A 369 7.19 10.80 47.15
C GLY A 369 6.57 9.75 48.07
N LYS A 370 5.28 9.82 48.41
CA LYS A 370 4.58 8.85 49.24
C LYS A 370 4.22 7.59 48.44
N ARG A 371 5.14 6.64 48.42
CA ARG A 371 4.82 5.21 48.18
C ARG A 371 3.92 4.75 49.33
N GLY A 372 2.60 4.80 49.10
CA GLY A 372 1.64 4.22 50.00
C GLY A 372 1.80 2.68 50.04
N THR A 373 2.38 2.17 51.11
CA THR A 373 2.33 0.78 51.52
C THR A 373 0.87 0.37 51.68
N ALA A 374 0.31 -0.35 50.76
CA ALA A 374 -1.04 -0.91 50.84
C ALA A 374 -1.03 -2.00 51.95
N ARG A 375 -1.56 -1.64 53.11
CA ARG A 375 -1.89 -2.59 54.19
C ARG A 375 -3.25 -3.21 53.85
N GLY A 376 -3.27 -4.53 53.85
CA GLY A 376 -4.44 -5.33 53.45
C GLY A 376 -5.70 -5.01 54.22
N GLY A 377 -6.76 -4.84 53.48
CA GLY A 377 -8.14 -4.78 53.93
C GLY A 377 -8.98 -5.77 53.12
N ARG A 378 -9.45 -6.83 53.83
CA ARG A 378 -10.33 -7.88 53.33
C ARG A 378 -11.74 -7.34 53.01
N GLY A 379 -12.32 -7.71 51.85
CA GLY A 379 -13.74 -7.93 51.65
C GLY A 379 -14.51 -6.76 50.98
N GLY A 380 -14.91 -6.97 49.72
CA GLY A 380 -15.92 -6.16 49.04
C GLY A 380 -16.12 -6.62 47.60
N ARG A 381 -17.23 -7.24 47.31
CA ARG A 381 -17.67 -7.79 45.99
C ARG A 381 -17.53 -6.81 44.84
N GLY A 382 -17.17 -7.39 43.71
CA GLY A 382 -16.96 -6.81 42.38
C GLY A 382 -17.95 -5.77 41.91
N GLY A 383 -17.43 -4.63 41.62
CA GLY A 383 -17.91 -3.69 40.62
C GLY A 383 -16.74 -3.38 39.71
N ALA A 384 -16.83 -3.79 38.46
CA ALA A 384 -15.90 -3.37 37.43
C ALA A 384 -16.00 -1.85 37.32
N VAL A 385 -15.08 -1.15 37.97
CA VAL A 385 -14.92 0.32 37.78
C VAL A 385 -14.29 0.48 36.39
N SER A 386 -15.16 0.66 35.39
CA SER A 386 -14.77 1.19 34.09
C SER A 386 -14.09 2.54 34.35
N HIS A 387 -12.77 2.58 34.22
CA HIS A 387 -12.01 3.83 34.15
C HIS A 387 -12.36 4.53 32.84
N TYR A 388 -13.54 5.14 32.78
CA TYR A 388 -13.92 6.06 31.72
C TYR A 388 -13.13 7.36 31.93
N GLN A 389 -11.90 7.40 31.40
CA GLN A 389 -11.20 8.68 31.24
C GLN A 389 -11.88 9.41 30.08
N PRO A 390 -12.46 10.61 30.31
CA PRO A 390 -13.03 11.39 29.22
C PRO A 390 -11.92 11.72 28.24
N LYS A 391 -12.13 11.36 26.95
CA LYS A 391 -11.19 11.67 25.88
C LYS A 391 -10.96 13.18 25.86
N LEU A 392 -9.71 13.61 25.75
CA LEU A 392 -9.32 15.02 25.68
C LEU A 392 -10.18 15.80 24.67
N THR A 393 -10.44 15.17 23.52
CA THR A 393 -11.19 15.74 22.39
C THR A 393 -12.71 15.88 22.62
N SER A 394 -13.29 15.25 23.65
CA SER A 394 -14.72 15.34 23.95
C SER A 394 -15.08 16.56 24.82
N ASN A 395 -14.10 17.31 25.26
CA ASN A 395 -14.30 18.44 26.16
C ASN A 395 -14.54 19.74 25.37
N LYS A 396 -15.76 20.28 25.36
CA LYS A 396 -16.11 21.51 24.64
C LYS A 396 -15.24 22.72 25.04
N SER A 397 -14.74 22.78 26.27
CA SER A 397 -13.82 23.82 26.74
C SER A 397 -12.43 23.74 26.11
N LEU A 398 -12.02 22.59 25.61
CA LEU A 398 -10.72 22.41 24.98
C LEU A 398 -10.52 23.32 23.78
N TRP A 399 -11.52 23.37 22.89
CA TRP A 399 -11.44 24.16 21.66
C TRP A 399 -11.42 25.65 21.94
N VAL A 400 -12.19 26.10 22.91
CA VAL A 400 -12.20 27.51 23.35
C VAL A 400 -10.82 27.92 23.90
N ASN A 401 -10.23 27.06 24.75
CA ASN A 401 -8.92 27.33 25.34
C ASN A 401 -7.79 27.26 24.26
N LEU A 402 -7.86 26.29 23.37
CA LEU A 402 -6.87 26.13 22.30
C LEU A 402 -6.92 27.33 21.33
N VAL A 403 -8.08 27.70 20.83
CA VAL A 403 -8.25 28.86 19.93
C VAL A 403 -7.84 30.14 20.62
N GLY A 404 -8.19 30.33 21.89
CA GLY A 404 -7.75 31.45 22.69
C GLY A 404 -6.22 31.52 22.84
N MET A 405 -5.57 30.41 23.03
CA MET A 405 -4.11 30.29 23.09
C MET A 405 -3.46 30.59 21.73
N LEU A 406 -4.00 30.01 20.63
CA LEU A 406 -3.51 30.27 19.27
C LEU A 406 -3.63 31.76 18.90
N ARG A 407 -4.73 32.42 19.27
CA ARG A 407 -4.93 33.86 19.09
C ARG A 407 -3.88 34.67 19.86
N LYS A 408 -3.65 34.34 21.14
CA LYS A 408 -2.65 35.01 22.00
C LYS A 408 -1.23 34.90 21.48
N ARG A 409 -0.90 33.77 20.87
CA ARG A 409 0.44 33.53 20.28
C ARG A 409 0.55 33.97 18.81
N SER A 410 -0.46 34.64 18.27
CA SER A 410 -0.51 35.08 16.86
C SER A 410 -0.31 33.94 15.87
N LEU A 411 -0.88 32.75 16.13
CA LEU A 411 -0.78 31.56 15.29
C LEU A 411 -1.98 31.36 14.34
N LEU A 412 -2.84 32.34 14.19
CA LEU A 412 -3.95 32.38 13.23
C LEU A 412 -3.46 32.94 11.87
N PRO A 413 -4.01 32.54 10.72
CA PRO A 413 -5.05 31.51 10.56
C PRO A 413 -4.54 30.08 10.78
N THR A 414 -5.43 29.22 11.25
CA THR A 414 -5.14 27.80 11.55
C THR A 414 -6.09 26.87 10.85
N VAL A 415 -5.56 25.71 10.41
CA VAL A 415 -6.36 24.58 9.93
C VAL A 415 -6.35 23.47 10.99
N VAL A 416 -7.51 23.04 11.41
CA VAL A 416 -7.69 21.92 12.34
C VAL A 416 -8.11 20.68 11.54
N PHE A 417 -7.21 19.70 11.41
CA PHE A 417 -7.54 18.45 10.77
C PHE A 417 -8.31 17.52 11.71
N VAL A 418 -9.49 17.14 11.25
CA VAL A 418 -10.44 16.29 11.97
C VAL A 418 -10.81 15.11 11.10
N PHE A 419 -10.66 13.87 11.61
CA PHE A 419 -10.86 12.63 10.83
C PHE A 419 -12.32 12.13 10.87
N SER A 420 -13.28 13.03 10.99
CA SER A 420 -14.72 12.74 10.98
C SER A 420 -15.50 14.00 10.58
N LYS A 421 -16.40 13.86 9.59
CA LYS A 421 -17.28 14.93 9.12
C LYS A 421 -18.12 15.51 10.27
N MET A 422 -18.75 14.64 11.04
CA MET A 422 -19.60 14.99 12.17
C MET A 422 -18.84 15.78 13.25
N ARG A 423 -17.60 15.31 13.58
CA ARG A 423 -16.77 16.03 14.55
C ARG A 423 -16.26 17.37 14.06
N CYS A 424 -16.08 17.57 12.74
CA CYS A 424 -15.76 18.90 12.21
C CYS A 424 -16.84 19.91 12.58
N GLU A 425 -18.10 19.53 12.43
CA GLU A 425 -19.25 20.36 12.77
C GLU A 425 -19.39 20.55 14.29
N GLU A 426 -19.28 19.47 15.09
CA GLU A 426 -19.34 19.54 16.56
C GLU A 426 -18.27 20.45 17.15
N TYR A 427 -17.04 20.40 16.62
CA TYR A 427 -15.96 21.25 17.12
C TYR A 427 -16.15 22.72 16.75
N ALA A 428 -16.66 22.99 15.55
CA ALA A 428 -17.03 24.34 15.15
C ALA A 428 -18.19 24.90 16.02
N ASP A 429 -19.20 24.10 16.31
CA ASP A 429 -20.32 24.46 17.20
C ASP A 429 -19.90 24.64 18.66
N SER A 430 -18.79 24.04 19.08
CA SER A 430 -18.24 24.25 20.43
C SER A 430 -17.69 25.66 20.67
N LEU A 431 -17.66 26.52 19.63
CA LEU A 431 -17.18 27.91 19.66
C LEU A 431 -18.30 28.94 19.46
N PRO A 432 -19.44 28.88 20.19
CA PRO A 432 -20.60 29.77 19.91
C PRO A 432 -20.30 31.24 20.15
N ASN A 433 -19.51 31.56 21.18
CA ASN A 433 -19.23 32.93 21.61
C ASN A 433 -17.85 33.44 21.17
N THR A 434 -17.18 32.70 20.28
CA THR A 434 -15.86 33.11 19.80
C THR A 434 -15.99 33.93 18.53
N ASP A 435 -15.59 35.18 18.59
CA ASP A 435 -15.53 36.10 17.47
C ASP A 435 -14.08 36.46 17.16
N LEU A 436 -13.65 36.14 15.93
CA LEU A 436 -12.27 36.32 15.49
C LEU A 436 -12.14 37.38 14.38
N CYS A 437 -13.29 37.89 13.86
CA CYS A 437 -13.30 38.85 12.76
C CYS A 437 -13.47 40.30 13.27
N THR A 438 -12.83 41.22 12.58
CA THR A 438 -13.08 42.66 12.71
C THR A 438 -14.37 43.06 12.00
N ALA A 439 -14.89 44.28 12.28
CA ALA A 439 -16.09 44.80 11.62
C ALA A 439 -15.93 44.88 10.08
N ALA A 440 -14.74 45.25 9.60
CA ALA A 440 -14.43 45.33 8.17
C ALA A 440 -14.45 43.94 7.53
N GLU A 441 -13.85 42.94 8.18
CA GLU A 441 -13.84 41.55 7.67
C GLU A 441 -15.26 40.97 7.64
N LYS A 442 -16.11 41.26 8.62
CA LYS A 442 -17.53 40.85 8.62
C LYS A 442 -18.30 41.44 7.43
N SER A 443 -18.06 42.70 7.10
CA SER A 443 -18.65 43.34 5.93
C SER A 443 -18.18 42.67 4.62
N GLU A 444 -16.88 42.34 4.52
CA GLU A 444 -16.35 41.61 3.38
C GLU A 444 -16.99 40.20 3.25
N VAL A 445 -17.10 39.47 4.35
CA VAL A 445 -17.79 38.18 4.40
C VAL A 445 -19.21 38.29 3.87
N HIS A 446 -19.96 39.28 4.38
CA HIS A 446 -21.34 39.50 3.98
C HIS A 446 -21.47 39.73 2.46
N VAL A 447 -20.70 40.68 1.92
CA VAL A 447 -20.70 40.96 0.48
C VAL A 447 -20.38 39.73 -0.38
N LEU A 448 -19.36 38.97 0.00
CA LEU A 448 -18.98 37.77 -0.73
C LEU A 448 -20.02 36.66 -0.68
N ILE A 449 -20.63 36.43 0.46
CA ILE A 449 -21.71 35.46 0.65
C ILE A 449 -22.89 35.85 -0.22
N GLU A 450 -23.39 37.11 -0.13
CA GLU A 450 -24.53 37.57 -0.91
C GLU A 450 -24.25 37.45 -2.41
N ARG A 451 -23.06 37.89 -2.87
CA ARG A 451 -22.67 37.77 -4.28
C ARG A 451 -22.64 36.32 -4.77
N SER A 452 -22.21 35.39 -3.92
CA SER A 452 -22.15 33.98 -4.26
C SER A 452 -23.55 33.35 -4.28
N LEU A 453 -24.42 33.74 -3.34
CA LEU A 453 -25.77 33.23 -3.24
C LEU A 453 -26.70 33.77 -4.32
N LEU A 454 -26.40 34.95 -4.93
CA LEU A 454 -27.16 35.49 -6.08
C LEU A 454 -27.17 34.50 -7.27
N ARG A 455 -26.21 33.59 -7.35
CA ARG A 455 -26.15 32.53 -8.41
C ARG A 455 -27.12 31.39 -8.16
N LEU A 456 -27.68 31.27 -6.96
CA LEU A 456 -28.62 30.25 -6.56
C LEU A 456 -30.07 30.74 -6.74
N ARG A 457 -30.99 29.79 -6.93
CA ARG A 457 -32.42 30.04 -6.87
C ARG A 457 -32.81 30.54 -5.46
N GLU A 458 -33.86 31.29 -5.35
CA GLU A 458 -34.28 31.88 -4.05
C GLU A 458 -34.58 30.81 -3.00
N GLU A 459 -35.19 29.69 -3.41
CA GLU A 459 -35.50 28.56 -2.54
C GLU A 459 -34.23 27.92 -1.96
N ASP A 460 -33.17 27.79 -2.77
CA ASP A 460 -31.91 27.17 -2.37
C ASP A 460 -31.07 28.09 -1.42
N ARG A 461 -31.32 29.38 -1.37
CA ARG A 461 -30.59 30.33 -0.50
C ARG A 461 -30.90 30.14 0.98
N THR A 462 -32.05 29.53 1.29
CA THR A 462 -32.53 29.32 2.67
C THR A 462 -32.15 27.94 3.25
N VAL A 463 -31.43 27.11 2.50
CA VAL A 463 -30.99 25.78 2.96
C VAL A 463 -30.27 25.88 4.31
N PRO A 464 -30.65 25.07 5.33
CA PRO A 464 -30.06 25.14 6.69
C PRO A 464 -28.54 25.10 6.73
N GLN A 465 -27.89 24.37 5.82
CA GLN A 465 -26.44 24.31 5.73
C GLN A 465 -25.83 25.68 5.37
N ILE A 466 -26.45 26.43 4.47
CA ILE A 466 -25.99 27.77 4.05
C ILE A 466 -26.16 28.75 5.22
N THR A 467 -27.33 28.76 5.87
CA THR A 467 -27.60 29.67 7.00
C THR A 467 -26.62 29.42 8.16
N ARG A 468 -26.42 28.15 8.53
CA ARG A 468 -25.47 27.79 9.58
C ARG A 468 -24.03 28.21 9.24
N MET A 469 -23.61 27.98 7.99
CA MET A 469 -22.26 28.37 7.56
C MET A 469 -22.07 29.87 7.51
N ARG A 470 -23.10 30.63 7.12
CA ARG A 470 -23.10 32.12 7.16
C ARG A 470 -22.77 32.63 8.57
N ASP A 471 -23.44 32.09 9.59
CA ASP A 471 -23.23 32.50 10.98
C ASP A 471 -21.82 32.17 11.48
N MET A 472 -21.27 31.03 11.09
CA MET A 472 -19.89 30.64 11.43
C MET A 472 -18.86 31.53 10.73
N LEU A 473 -19.02 31.78 9.43
CA LEU A 473 -18.10 32.59 8.63
C LEU A 473 -18.05 34.04 9.12
N HIS A 474 -19.16 34.59 9.55
CA HIS A 474 -19.18 35.93 10.19
C HIS A 474 -18.33 36.03 11.45
N ARG A 475 -18.11 34.90 12.13
CA ARG A 475 -17.25 34.82 13.32
C ARG A 475 -15.79 34.43 12.98
N GLY A 476 -15.48 34.23 11.71
CA GLY A 476 -14.15 33.78 11.22
C GLY A 476 -13.89 32.29 11.42
N ILE A 477 -14.95 31.50 11.59
CA ILE A 477 -14.87 30.05 11.75
C ILE A 477 -15.45 29.40 10.49
N GLY A 478 -14.73 28.42 9.92
CA GLY A 478 -15.16 27.65 8.75
C GLY A 478 -15.13 26.17 9.02
N VAL A 479 -15.92 25.43 8.23
CA VAL A 479 -15.92 23.97 8.18
C VAL A 479 -15.72 23.54 6.73
N HIS A 480 -14.92 22.50 6.49
CA HIS A 480 -14.67 21.99 5.15
C HIS A 480 -14.58 20.45 5.13
N HIS A 481 -15.56 19.80 4.52
CA HIS A 481 -15.59 18.35 4.31
C HIS A 481 -16.45 17.96 3.11
N SER A 482 -16.38 16.70 2.68
CA SER A 482 -17.08 16.20 1.48
C SER A 482 -18.61 16.20 1.57
N GLY A 483 -19.20 16.34 2.77
CA GLY A 483 -20.65 16.43 2.96
C GLY A 483 -21.25 17.83 2.79
N LEU A 484 -20.42 18.85 2.50
CA LEU A 484 -20.91 20.21 2.25
C LEU A 484 -21.27 20.40 0.79
N LEU A 485 -22.24 21.26 0.53
CA LEU A 485 -22.60 21.71 -0.81
C LEU A 485 -21.37 22.31 -1.53
N PRO A 486 -21.19 22.05 -2.84
CA PRO A 486 -20.04 22.58 -3.59
C PRO A 486 -19.83 24.07 -3.46
N ILE A 487 -20.92 24.84 -3.55
CA ILE A 487 -20.86 26.31 -3.41
C ILE A 487 -20.41 26.76 -2.02
N VAL A 488 -20.84 26.06 -0.98
CA VAL A 488 -20.42 26.34 0.40
C VAL A 488 -18.93 26.05 0.59
N LYS A 489 -18.43 24.95 0.03
CA LYS A 489 -17.00 24.62 0.05
C LYS A 489 -16.16 25.69 -0.66
N GLU A 490 -16.58 26.09 -1.86
CA GLU A 490 -15.91 27.14 -2.64
C GLU A 490 -15.89 28.47 -1.90
N LEU A 491 -16.98 28.83 -1.24
CA LEU A 491 -17.07 30.05 -0.44
C LEU A 491 -16.11 30.03 0.75
N VAL A 492 -16.06 28.92 1.49
CA VAL A 492 -15.13 28.74 2.62
C VAL A 492 -13.68 28.81 2.14
N GLU A 493 -13.35 28.17 1.03
CA GLU A 493 -12.02 28.20 0.41
C GLU A 493 -11.63 29.62 0.03
N LEU A 494 -12.51 30.36 -0.64
CA LEU A 494 -12.27 31.76 -1.04
C LEU A 494 -12.03 32.68 0.17
N LEU A 495 -12.86 32.58 1.22
CA LEU A 495 -12.72 33.37 2.43
C LEU A 495 -11.48 33.01 3.25
N PHE A 496 -11.09 31.71 3.24
CA PHE A 496 -9.86 31.27 3.88
C PHE A 496 -8.62 31.78 3.12
N GLN A 497 -8.63 31.75 1.80
CA GLN A 497 -7.56 32.29 0.94
C GLN A 497 -7.35 33.80 1.21
N ARG A 498 -8.43 34.55 1.43
CA ARG A 498 -8.37 35.97 1.79
C ARG A 498 -7.94 36.23 3.23
N GLY A 499 -7.78 35.17 4.03
CA GLY A 499 -7.39 35.28 5.42
C GLY A 499 -8.48 35.78 6.37
N VAL A 500 -9.73 35.82 5.91
CA VAL A 500 -10.90 36.24 6.73
C VAL A 500 -11.33 35.10 7.65
N VAL A 501 -11.35 33.85 7.17
CA VAL A 501 -11.53 32.68 8.02
C VAL A 501 -10.25 32.42 8.81
N LYS A 502 -10.33 32.54 10.13
CA LYS A 502 -9.20 32.42 11.06
C LYS A 502 -9.00 30.99 11.58
N VAL A 503 -10.09 30.23 11.72
CA VAL A 503 -10.06 28.83 12.16
C VAL A 503 -10.89 28.00 11.20
N LEU A 504 -10.26 27.00 10.58
CA LEU A 504 -10.91 26.10 9.65
C LEU A 504 -10.87 24.68 10.18
N PHE A 505 -12.02 24.08 10.50
CA PHE A 505 -12.13 22.65 10.81
C PHE A 505 -12.30 21.88 9.50
N ALA A 506 -11.34 21.02 9.16
CA ALA A 506 -11.33 20.36 7.87
C ALA A 506 -11.02 18.86 7.99
N THR A 507 -11.56 18.09 7.05
CA THR A 507 -11.14 16.70 6.84
C THR A 507 -9.87 16.65 5.97
N GLU A 508 -9.25 15.49 5.92
CA GLU A 508 -8.04 15.20 5.13
C GLU A 508 -8.13 15.68 3.67
N THR A 509 -9.33 15.66 3.08
CA THR A 509 -9.58 16.11 1.71
C THR A 509 -9.16 17.57 1.46
N PHE A 510 -9.17 18.42 2.48
CA PHE A 510 -8.67 19.79 2.38
C PHE A 510 -7.15 19.85 2.16
N ALA A 511 -6.39 18.92 2.75
CA ALA A 511 -4.94 18.86 2.55
C ALA A 511 -4.58 18.46 1.12
N MET A 512 -5.42 17.67 0.46
CA MET A 512 -5.18 17.09 -0.85
C MET A 512 -5.67 17.98 -2.00
N GLY A 513 -6.81 18.68 -1.80
CA GLY A 513 -7.53 19.33 -2.88
C GLY A 513 -7.22 20.81 -3.10
N VAL A 514 -6.58 21.48 -2.16
CA VAL A 514 -6.47 22.96 -2.21
C VAL A 514 -5.09 23.41 -1.75
N ASN A 515 -4.45 24.31 -2.51
CA ASN A 515 -3.16 24.88 -2.10
C ASN A 515 -3.37 26.14 -1.26
N MET A 516 -3.82 25.96 -0.01
CA MET A 516 -4.07 27.07 0.91
C MET A 516 -3.23 26.89 2.18
N PRO A 517 -2.07 27.55 2.28
CA PRO A 517 -1.24 27.47 3.46
C PRO A 517 -1.82 28.29 4.61
N ALA A 518 -1.69 27.77 5.82
CA ALA A 518 -2.04 28.42 7.07
C ALA A 518 -0.78 28.75 7.88
N ARG A 519 -0.86 29.63 8.87
CA ARG A 519 0.25 29.87 9.79
C ARG A 519 0.51 28.63 10.66
N SER A 520 -0.57 28.02 11.16
CA SER A 520 -0.48 26.82 11.97
C SER A 520 -1.46 25.74 11.53
N VAL A 521 -1.13 24.52 11.87
CA VAL A 521 -1.95 23.31 11.66
C VAL A 521 -2.16 22.62 12.99
N VAL A 522 -3.37 22.19 13.25
CA VAL A 522 -3.73 21.43 14.46
C VAL A 522 -4.25 20.05 14.05
N PHE A 523 -3.72 18.98 14.61
CA PHE A 523 -4.27 17.65 14.49
C PHE A 523 -5.17 17.34 15.70
N SER A 524 -6.45 17.08 15.48
CA SER A 524 -7.40 16.72 16.53
C SER A 524 -7.17 15.32 17.10
N GLY A 525 -6.28 14.56 16.51
CA GLY A 525 -5.87 13.21 16.89
C GLY A 525 -4.85 12.66 15.90
N ILE A 526 -4.30 11.48 16.20
CA ILE A 526 -3.27 10.82 15.38
C ILE A 526 -3.78 9.55 14.67
N ARG A 527 -5.06 9.20 14.83
CA ARG A 527 -5.67 7.99 14.26
C ARG A 527 -6.83 8.34 13.36
N LYS A 528 -6.92 7.64 12.22
CA LYS A 528 -8.03 7.75 11.27
C LYS A 528 -8.62 6.38 10.94
N ASN A 529 -9.83 6.37 10.41
CA ASN A 529 -10.43 5.21 9.77
C ASN A 529 -10.08 5.24 8.28
N ASP A 530 -9.51 4.17 7.75
CA ASP A 530 -9.16 4.05 6.33
C ASP A 530 -10.25 3.37 5.48
N GLY A 531 -11.42 3.11 6.07
CA GLY A 531 -12.53 2.37 5.46
C GLY A 531 -12.64 0.95 6.00
N THR A 532 -11.55 0.32 6.39
CA THR A 532 -11.50 -1.05 6.92
C THR A 532 -11.21 -1.08 8.42
N GLN A 533 -10.25 -0.27 8.87
CA GLN A 533 -9.80 -0.27 10.27
C GLN A 533 -9.37 1.11 10.77
N PHE A 534 -9.34 1.26 12.11
CA PHE A 534 -8.73 2.44 12.73
C PHE A 534 -7.22 2.25 12.86
N ARG A 535 -6.45 3.08 12.15
CA ARG A 535 -4.99 3.07 12.19
C ARG A 535 -4.40 4.44 12.50
N THR A 536 -3.14 4.47 12.86
CA THR A 536 -2.35 5.70 12.99
C THR A 536 -2.07 6.30 11.61
N LEU A 537 -1.92 7.63 11.56
CA LEU A 537 -1.52 8.35 10.35
C LEU A 537 -0.17 7.86 9.84
N LEU A 538 -0.08 7.65 8.55
CA LEU A 538 1.18 7.34 7.89
C LEU A 538 2.06 8.61 7.78
N PRO A 539 3.40 8.48 7.74
CA PRO A 539 4.31 9.63 7.61
C PRO A 539 4.01 10.53 6.40
N GLY A 540 3.60 9.94 5.27
CA GLY A 540 3.21 10.69 4.07
C GLY A 540 1.95 11.54 4.29
N GLU A 541 0.90 10.97 4.88
CA GLU A 541 -0.35 11.65 5.20
C GLU A 541 -0.11 12.80 6.18
N TYR A 542 0.66 12.53 7.24
CA TYR A 542 1.05 13.55 8.21
C TYR A 542 1.84 14.69 7.57
N THR A 543 2.84 14.36 6.72
CA THR A 543 3.67 15.35 6.03
C THR A 543 2.85 16.23 5.08
N GLN A 544 1.87 15.64 4.39
CA GLN A 544 0.99 16.37 3.47
C GLN A 544 0.09 17.37 4.21
N MET A 545 -0.51 16.94 5.34
CA MET A 545 -1.35 17.80 6.18
C MET A 545 -0.54 18.85 6.95
N SER A 546 0.54 18.43 7.62
CA SER A 546 1.45 19.35 8.33
C SER A 546 2.12 20.32 7.36
N GLY A 547 2.28 19.89 6.10
CA GLY A 547 2.78 20.68 4.99
C GLY A 547 1.99 21.96 4.70
N ARG A 548 0.77 22.06 5.17
CA ARG A 548 -0.05 23.29 5.08
C ARG A 548 0.35 24.35 6.09
N ALA A 549 1.17 24.03 7.10
CA ALA A 549 1.68 25.02 8.06
C ALA A 549 2.86 25.81 7.48
N GLY A 550 2.85 27.13 7.69
CA GLY A 550 3.88 28.07 7.23
C GLY A 550 3.61 28.63 5.83
N ARG A 551 3.45 29.94 5.74
CA ARG A 551 3.20 30.69 4.48
C ARG A 551 4.52 31.26 3.99
N ARG A 552 4.92 30.88 2.77
CA ARG A 552 6.16 31.40 2.15
C ARG A 552 6.12 32.93 2.04
N GLY A 553 7.19 33.58 2.44
CA GLY A 553 7.31 35.04 2.41
C GLY A 553 6.60 35.79 3.55
N LEU A 554 5.79 35.09 4.38
CA LEU A 554 5.06 35.71 5.48
C LEU A 554 5.47 35.14 6.85
N ASP A 555 5.79 33.86 6.92
CA ASP A 555 6.10 33.18 8.17
C ASP A 555 7.54 32.63 8.15
N ASN A 556 8.29 32.81 9.22
CA ASN A 556 9.65 32.25 9.37
C ASN A 556 9.60 30.75 9.68
N THR A 557 8.60 30.32 10.45
CA THR A 557 8.38 28.91 10.83
C THR A 557 6.91 28.55 10.76
N GLY A 558 6.58 27.33 10.38
CA GLY A 558 5.23 26.77 10.42
C GLY A 558 5.04 25.99 11.72
N VAL A 559 3.95 26.22 12.41
CA VAL A 559 3.64 25.58 13.69
C VAL A 559 2.64 24.44 13.51
N VAL A 560 3.00 23.25 13.98
CA VAL A 560 2.13 22.07 13.97
C VAL A 560 1.82 21.65 15.40
N VAL A 561 0.54 21.60 15.75
CA VAL A 561 0.06 21.22 17.09
C VAL A 561 -0.65 19.88 17.03
N ILE A 562 -0.25 18.95 17.87
CA ILE A 562 -0.83 17.60 17.92
C ILE A 562 -1.61 17.43 19.22
N LEU A 563 -2.87 17.03 19.12
CA LEU A 563 -3.71 16.62 20.24
C LEU A 563 -3.67 15.07 20.29
N CYS A 564 -3.26 14.51 21.42
CA CYS A 564 -3.20 13.08 21.61
C CYS A 564 -3.50 12.72 23.07
N ASP A 565 -4.48 11.82 23.28
CA ASP A 565 -4.88 11.40 24.63
C ASP A 565 -3.82 10.51 25.30
N LYS A 566 -3.18 9.64 24.50
CA LYS A 566 -2.12 8.71 24.94
C LYS A 566 -0.97 8.75 23.94
N PRO A 567 -0.07 9.72 24.06
CA PRO A 567 1.06 9.79 23.16
C PRO A 567 2.09 8.69 23.46
N GLU A 568 2.46 7.94 22.44
CA GLU A 568 3.57 6.99 22.46
C GLU A 568 4.75 7.56 21.68
N LEU A 569 5.94 7.47 22.26
CA LEU A 569 7.16 8.03 21.67
C LEU A 569 7.45 7.42 20.29
N SER A 570 7.41 6.10 20.19
CA SER A 570 7.66 5.35 18.94
C SER A 570 6.68 5.74 17.82
N THR A 571 5.42 5.83 18.15
CA THR A 571 4.34 6.17 17.21
C THR A 571 4.48 7.60 16.69
N LEU A 572 4.71 8.59 17.58
CA LEU A 572 4.89 9.98 17.17
C LEU A 572 6.19 10.20 16.40
N ASN A 573 7.28 9.54 16.81
CA ASN A 573 8.56 9.60 16.12
C ASN A 573 8.44 9.05 14.69
N TYR A 574 7.83 7.87 14.53
CA TYR A 574 7.56 7.29 13.22
C TYR A 574 6.67 8.19 12.35
N MET A 575 5.60 8.75 12.92
CA MET A 575 4.67 9.62 12.18
C MET A 575 5.34 10.92 11.69
N ILE A 576 6.17 11.56 12.53
CA ILE A 576 6.78 12.87 12.24
C ILE A 576 8.04 12.73 11.36
N LEU A 577 8.90 11.76 11.67
CA LEU A 577 10.23 11.60 11.06
C LEU A 577 10.33 10.43 10.09
N GLY A 578 9.32 9.56 10.05
CA GLY A 578 9.28 8.40 9.15
C GLY A 578 9.33 8.81 7.67
N GLN A 579 9.87 7.91 6.86
CA GLN A 579 9.90 8.13 5.42
C GLN A 579 8.49 7.96 4.81
N PRO A 580 8.15 8.77 3.80
CA PRO A 580 6.93 8.57 3.02
C PRO A 580 6.90 7.19 2.35
N LEU A 581 5.73 6.73 1.98
CA LEU A 581 5.56 5.47 1.24
C LEU A 581 6.26 5.56 -0.12
N LYS A 582 6.88 4.46 -0.52
CA LYS A 582 7.39 4.29 -1.88
C LYS A 582 6.22 4.30 -2.87
N LEU A 583 6.46 4.79 -4.07
CA LEU A 583 5.52 4.60 -5.18
C LEU A 583 5.46 3.11 -5.50
N LYS A 584 4.24 2.57 -5.52
CA LYS A 584 3.97 1.17 -5.83
C LYS A 584 2.95 1.12 -6.95
N SER A 585 3.15 0.20 -7.86
CA SER A 585 2.16 -0.08 -8.90
C SER A 585 0.83 -0.52 -8.27
N GLN A 586 -0.25 0.03 -8.81
CA GLN A 586 -1.62 -0.43 -8.57
C GLN A 586 -2.21 -1.04 -9.85
N PHE A 587 -1.36 -1.34 -10.83
CA PHE A 587 -1.78 -1.84 -12.13
C PHE A 587 -2.53 -3.16 -11.97
N ARG A 588 -3.71 -3.19 -12.54
CA ARG A 588 -4.56 -4.37 -12.64
C ARG A 588 -5.38 -4.29 -13.91
N ILE A 589 -5.50 -5.38 -14.62
CA ILE A 589 -6.33 -5.44 -15.81
C ILE A 589 -7.78 -5.53 -15.40
N THR A 590 -8.59 -4.66 -15.96
CA THR A 590 -10.04 -4.68 -15.77
C THR A 590 -10.75 -5.02 -17.11
N TYR A 591 -11.95 -5.59 -17.05
CA TYR A 591 -12.74 -5.86 -18.27
C TYR A 591 -12.94 -4.61 -19.12
N GLY A 592 -13.19 -3.46 -18.49
CA GLY A 592 -13.32 -2.19 -19.20
C GLY A 592 -12.06 -1.76 -19.94
N MET A 593 -10.87 -2.01 -19.35
CA MET A 593 -9.58 -1.78 -19.99
C MET A 593 -9.41 -2.69 -21.21
N ILE A 594 -9.67 -3.99 -21.08
CA ILE A 594 -9.58 -4.97 -22.17
C ILE A 594 -10.49 -4.54 -23.34
N LEU A 595 -11.75 -4.24 -23.06
CA LEU A 595 -12.70 -3.81 -24.10
C LEU A 595 -12.27 -2.53 -24.79
N ASN A 596 -11.71 -1.57 -24.05
CA ASN A 596 -11.22 -0.34 -24.64
C ASN A 596 -9.94 -0.56 -25.46
N LEU A 597 -9.02 -1.40 -25.01
CA LEU A 597 -7.79 -1.75 -25.75
C LEU A 597 -8.11 -2.51 -27.04
N LEU A 598 -9.10 -3.39 -27.04
CA LEU A 598 -9.56 -4.08 -28.26
C LEU A 598 -10.13 -3.13 -29.33
N ARG A 599 -10.52 -1.91 -28.94
CA ARG A 599 -10.95 -0.87 -29.89
C ARG A 599 -9.80 -0.07 -30.49
N ILE A 600 -8.63 -0.16 -29.88
CA ILE A 600 -7.44 0.58 -30.27
C ILE A 600 -6.48 -0.41 -30.91
N GLU A 601 -6.21 -0.28 -32.19
CA GLU A 601 -5.28 -1.15 -32.92
C GLU A 601 -3.81 -0.93 -32.55
N THR A 602 -3.48 0.20 -31.92
CA THR A 602 -2.10 0.66 -31.70
C THR A 602 -1.41 0.04 -30.49
N LEU A 603 -2.15 -0.51 -29.54
CA LEU A 603 -1.59 -1.06 -28.28
C LEU A 603 -2.25 -2.38 -27.91
N LYS A 604 -1.48 -3.46 -27.89
CA LYS A 604 -1.93 -4.79 -27.44
C LYS A 604 -1.99 -4.88 -25.92
N ILE A 605 -2.86 -5.77 -25.42
CA ILE A 605 -3.04 -6.00 -23.97
C ILE A 605 -1.74 -6.46 -23.33
N GLU A 606 -1.01 -7.36 -23.99
CA GLU A 606 0.29 -7.88 -23.53
C GLU A 606 1.34 -6.77 -23.40
N GLU A 607 1.37 -5.81 -24.32
CA GLU A 607 2.26 -4.67 -24.25
C GLU A 607 1.91 -3.74 -23.08
N MET A 608 0.62 -3.55 -22.80
CA MET A 608 0.16 -2.79 -21.66
C MET A 608 0.68 -3.40 -20.34
N ILE A 609 0.60 -4.74 -20.21
CA ILE A 609 1.13 -5.46 -19.04
C ILE A 609 2.65 -5.28 -18.95
N LYS A 610 3.37 -5.56 -20.03
CA LYS A 610 4.84 -5.47 -20.07
C LYS A 610 5.35 -4.07 -19.74
N ARG A 611 4.62 -3.02 -20.12
CA ARG A 611 4.97 -1.63 -19.84
C ARG A 611 4.50 -1.13 -18.48
N SER A 612 3.79 -1.93 -17.68
CA SER A 612 3.33 -1.52 -16.34
C SER A 612 4.51 -1.30 -15.38
N PHE A 613 4.29 -0.49 -14.35
CA PHE A 613 5.32 -0.22 -13.35
C PHE A 613 5.63 -1.45 -12.48
N SER A 614 4.65 -2.36 -12.27
CA SER A 614 4.87 -3.63 -11.58
C SER A 614 5.90 -4.51 -12.28
N GLU A 615 5.87 -4.56 -13.60
CA GLU A 615 6.80 -5.37 -14.41
C GLU A 615 8.18 -4.73 -14.58
N ASN A 616 8.35 -3.48 -14.19
CA ASN A 616 9.61 -2.77 -14.36
C ASN A 616 10.79 -3.47 -13.68
N ALA A 617 10.61 -3.93 -12.45
CA ALA A 617 11.65 -4.62 -11.69
C ALA A 617 12.03 -5.97 -12.35
N THR A 618 11.02 -6.73 -12.79
CA THR A 618 11.19 -8.02 -13.47
C THR A 618 11.95 -7.83 -14.77
N GLN A 619 11.54 -6.88 -15.59
CA GLN A 619 12.21 -6.61 -16.88
C GLN A 619 13.64 -6.09 -16.75
N ARG A 620 13.94 -5.34 -15.69
CA ARG A 620 15.34 -4.93 -15.39
C ARG A 620 16.23 -6.11 -15.04
N LEU A 621 15.68 -7.16 -14.40
CA LEU A 621 16.40 -8.34 -13.98
C LEU A 621 16.47 -9.42 -15.07
N LEU A 622 15.63 -9.34 -16.11
CA LEU A 622 15.57 -10.32 -17.20
C LEU A 622 16.93 -10.62 -17.84
N PRO A 623 17.77 -9.62 -18.23
CA PRO A 623 19.06 -9.88 -18.83
C PRO A 623 20.01 -10.67 -17.91
N ASP A 624 20.02 -10.32 -16.59
CA ASP A 624 20.86 -11.03 -15.61
C ASP A 624 20.35 -12.45 -15.35
N GLN A 625 19.02 -12.61 -15.30
CA GLN A 625 18.40 -13.92 -15.15
C GLN A 625 18.65 -14.81 -16.37
N GLN A 626 18.56 -14.22 -17.58
CA GLN A 626 18.86 -14.92 -18.81
C GLN A 626 20.35 -15.34 -18.91
N ALA A 627 21.27 -14.46 -18.52
CA ALA A 627 22.69 -14.77 -18.46
C ALA A 627 22.96 -15.92 -17.48
N LYS A 628 22.32 -15.86 -16.28
CA LYS A 628 22.44 -16.92 -15.29
C LYS A 628 21.79 -18.23 -15.75
N LEU A 629 20.66 -18.15 -16.45
CA LEU A 629 20.04 -19.33 -17.08
C LEU A 629 20.99 -19.98 -18.08
N ASN A 630 21.56 -19.19 -19.00
CA ASN A 630 22.50 -19.70 -20.01
C ASN A 630 23.75 -20.31 -19.36
N GLU A 631 24.26 -19.74 -18.29
CA GLU A 631 25.35 -20.30 -17.51
C GLU A 631 24.97 -21.64 -16.88
N LEU A 632 23.79 -21.74 -16.26
CA LEU A 632 23.29 -22.97 -15.65
C LEU A 632 23.02 -24.06 -16.71
N VAL A 633 22.50 -23.69 -17.89
CA VAL A 633 22.32 -24.63 -19.02
C VAL A 633 23.67 -25.17 -19.49
N SER A 634 24.67 -24.30 -19.68
CA SER A 634 26.02 -24.73 -20.05
C SER A 634 26.65 -25.64 -18.98
N GLN A 635 26.47 -25.34 -17.70
CA GLN A 635 26.94 -26.23 -16.62
C GLN A 635 26.21 -27.57 -16.63
N ALA A 636 24.90 -27.60 -16.89
CA ALA A 636 24.11 -28.81 -16.99
C ALA A 636 24.56 -29.67 -18.18
N GLU A 637 24.79 -29.07 -19.35
CA GLU A 637 25.32 -29.78 -20.55
C GLU A 637 26.72 -30.35 -20.28
N HIS A 638 27.59 -29.61 -19.60
CA HIS A 638 28.91 -30.11 -19.22
C HIS A 638 28.82 -31.28 -18.24
N LEU A 639 27.94 -31.21 -17.23
CA LEU A 639 27.69 -32.28 -16.29
C LEU A 639 27.10 -33.53 -16.99
N ASP A 640 26.17 -33.32 -17.91
CA ASP A 640 25.57 -34.39 -18.72
C ASP A 640 26.61 -35.11 -19.61
N ALA A 641 27.50 -34.31 -20.19
CA ALA A 641 28.62 -34.90 -20.97
C ALA A 641 29.58 -35.72 -20.06
N THR A 642 29.83 -35.23 -18.84
CA THR A 642 30.66 -35.92 -17.85
C THR A 642 30.00 -37.23 -17.40
N LEU A 643 28.68 -37.19 -17.12
CA LEU A 643 27.89 -38.37 -16.74
C LEU A 643 27.86 -39.43 -17.85
N LYS A 644 27.73 -39.02 -19.12
CA LYS A 644 27.77 -39.96 -20.27
C LYS A 644 29.09 -40.68 -20.42
N ASN A 645 30.18 -40.07 -19.94
CA ASN A 645 31.52 -40.63 -20.01
C ASN A 645 31.89 -41.48 -18.78
N MET A 646 31.04 -41.50 -17.72
CA MET A 646 31.27 -42.37 -16.58
C MET A 646 30.89 -43.82 -16.86
N PRO A 647 31.70 -44.79 -16.39
CA PRO A 647 31.44 -46.24 -16.60
C PRO A 647 30.37 -46.78 -15.62
N LEU A 648 29.34 -46.03 -15.35
CA LEU A 648 28.24 -46.39 -14.46
C LEU A 648 27.01 -46.75 -15.29
N GLN A 649 26.25 -47.74 -14.86
CA GLN A 649 24.92 -48.09 -15.39
C GLN A 649 23.93 -46.98 -15.03
N ARG A 650 23.89 -45.97 -15.86
CA ARG A 650 23.09 -44.74 -15.61
C ARG A 650 21.61 -45.06 -15.39
N GLU A 651 21.05 -45.95 -16.18
CA GLU A 651 19.64 -46.34 -16.12
C GLU A 651 19.26 -46.93 -14.76
N GLU A 652 20.08 -47.79 -14.19
CA GLU A 652 19.83 -48.40 -12.88
C GLU A 652 19.91 -47.31 -11.74
N VAL A 653 20.84 -46.37 -11.82
CA VAL A 653 20.99 -45.28 -10.85
C VAL A 653 19.79 -44.31 -10.92
N GLU A 654 19.35 -43.96 -12.14
CA GLU A 654 18.17 -43.10 -12.34
C GLU A 654 16.90 -43.80 -11.83
N GLU A 655 16.76 -45.09 -12.06
CA GLU A 655 15.63 -45.88 -11.54
C GLU A 655 15.61 -45.92 -10.02
N VAL A 656 16.74 -46.21 -9.37
CA VAL A 656 16.86 -46.18 -7.91
C VAL A 656 16.56 -44.77 -7.34
N TYR A 657 17.05 -43.74 -8.03
CA TYR A 657 16.76 -42.37 -7.60
C TYR A 657 15.27 -42.06 -7.70
N ALA A 658 14.61 -42.42 -8.80
CA ALA A 658 13.16 -42.17 -8.97
C ALA A 658 12.33 -42.93 -7.92
N TRP A 659 12.67 -44.19 -7.64
CA TRP A 659 12.00 -44.95 -6.57
C TRP A 659 12.24 -44.36 -5.18
N THR A 660 13.45 -43.89 -4.91
CA THR A 660 13.79 -43.23 -3.64
C THR A 660 12.99 -41.96 -3.43
N GLN A 661 12.91 -41.11 -4.47
CA GLN A 661 12.09 -39.89 -4.42
C GLN A 661 10.62 -40.23 -4.13
N LYS A 662 10.06 -41.18 -4.84
CA LYS A 662 8.68 -41.63 -4.67
C LYS A 662 8.41 -42.19 -3.26
N ALA A 663 9.36 -42.94 -2.70
CA ALA A 663 9.27 -43.46 -1.33
C ALA A 663 9.29 -42.33 -0.30
N VAL A 664 10.14 -41.31 -0.48
CA VAL A 664 10.18 -40.13 0.44
C VAL A 664 8.91 -39.32 0.32
N GLU A 665 8.38 -39.07 -0.88
CA GLU A 665 7.09 -38.40 -1.11
C GLU A 665 5.94 -39.15 -0.40
N CYS A 666 5.87 -40.46 -0.54
CA CYS A 666 4.90 -41.31 0.14
C CYS A 666 5.04 -41.20 1.67
N SER A 667 6.26 -41.21 2.20
CA SER A 667 6.52 -41.03 3.64
C SER A 667 6.03 -39.69 4.15
N HIS A 668 6.28 -38.60 3.42
CA HIS A 668 5.79 -37.26 3.77
C HIS A 668 4.25 -37.19 3.74
N ALA A 669 3.63 -37.77 2.70
CA ALA A 669 2.16 -37.84 2.61
C ALA A 669 1.55 -38.66 3.77
N MET A 670 2.15 -39.81 4.13
CA MET A 670 1.75 -40.61 5.29
C MET A 670 1.85 -39.79 6.58
N MET A 671 2.94 -39.06 6.80
CA MET A 671 3.13 -38.24 7.98
C MET A 671 2.08 -37.11 8.04
N ALA A 672 1.76 -36.48 6.91
CA ALA A 672 0.70 -35.47 6.83
C ALA A 672 -0.66 -36.06 7.23
N LEU A 673 -1.00 -37.26 6.75
CA LEU A 673 -2.24 -37.96 7.11
C LEU A 673 -2.28 -38.30 8.62
N VAL A 674 -1.17 -38.76 9.17
CA VAL A 674 -1.04 -39.07 10.61
C VAL A 674 -1.28 -37.81 11.43
N MET A 675 -0.75 -36.69 11.02
CA MET A 675 -0.93 -35.40 11.72
C MET A 675 -2.37 -34.89 11.71
N HIS A 676 -3.13 -35.14 10.65
CA HIS A 676 -4.54 -34.74 10.56
C HIS A 676 -5.49 -35.66 11.32
N HIS A 677 -5.04 -36.88 11.71
CA HIS A 677 -5.89 -37.80 12.43
C HIS A 677 -5.78 -37.58 13.95
N PRO A 678 -6.89 -37.51 14.72
CA PRO A 678 -6.85 -37.26 16.18
C PRO A 678 -6.02 -38.24 16.97
N TYR A 679 -5.96 -39.53 16.55
CA TYR A 679 -5.12 -40.54 17.17
C TYR A 679 -3.66 -40.44 16.76
N GLY A 680 -3.38 -40.03 15.52
CA GLY A 680 -2.02 -39.79 15.03
C GLY A 680 -1.30 -38.67 15.77
N ALA A 681 -2.01 -37.56 16.01
CA ALA A 681 -1.49 -36.45 16.81
C ALA A 681 -1.15 -36.85 18.25
N LYS A 682 -1.88 -37.87 18.83
CA LYS A 682 -1.57 -38.42 20.16
C LYS A 682 -0.31 -39.29 20.16
N CYS A 683 0.01 -39.95 19.05
CA CYS A 683 1.24 -40.75 18.94
C CYS A 683 2.51 -39.90 18.98
N LEU A 684 2.40 -38.57 18.64
CA LEU A 684 3.51 -37.62 18.67
C LEU A 684 3.50 -36.83 20.01
N SER A 685 3.15 -37.47 21.11
CA SER A 685 3.13 -36.88 22.45
C SER A 685 4.54 -36.58 22.97
N PRO A 686 4.69 -35.64 23.93
CA PRO A 686 5.94 -35.40 24.60
C PRO A 686 6.44 -36.68 25.29
N GLY A 687 7.72 -37.01 25.12
CA GLY A 687 8.33 -38.25 25.57
C GLY A 687 8.49 -39.31 24.47
N ARG A 688 7.87 -39.15 23.32
CA ARG A 688 8.04 -40.05 22.17
C ARG A 688 9.43 -39.89 21.55
N VAL A 689 10.08 -41.03 21.25
CA VAL A 689 11.36 -41.06 20.53
C VAL A 689 11.09 -41.05 19.04
N VAL A 690 11.76 -40.16 18.32
CA VAL A 690 11.70 -40.03 16.84
C VAL A 690 13.10 -40.04 16.26
N LEU A 691 13.22 -40.42 15.00
CA LEU A 691 14.46 -40.31 14.24
C LEU A 691 14.36 -39.10 13.31
N LEU A 692 15.35 -38.21 13.38
CA LEU A 692 15.41 -36.99 12.57
C LEU A 692 16.44 -37.12 11.47
N PHE A 693 16.15 -36.53 10.32
CA PHE A 693 17.15 -36.28 9.32
C PHE A 693 18.12 -35.18 9.82
N THR A 694 19.39 -35.52 10.03
CA THR A 694 20.42 -34.59 10.52
C THR A 694 21.44 -34.19 9.46
N GLY A 695 21.29 -34.66 8.24
CA GLY A 695 22.12 -34.34 7.07
C GLY A 695 21.68 -35.14 5.87
N SER A 696 22.43 -35.07 4.79
CA SER A 696 22.11 -35.74 3.54
C SER A 696 22.06 -37.29 3.64
N SER A 697 22.73 -37.87 4.64
CA SER A 697 22.84 -39.33 4.78
C SER A 697 22.82 -39.80 6.24
N THR A 698 22.48 -38.96 7.16
CA THR A 698 22.55 -39.30 8.62
C THR A 698 21.24 -39.04 9.32
N ILE A 699 20.89 -40.00 10.21
CA ILE A 699 19.69 -39.97 11.04
C ILE A 699 20.13 -39.95 12.50
N SER A 700 19.52 -39.08 13.29
CA SER A 700 19.80 -39.00 14.73
C SER A 700 18.54 -39.21 15.54
N PRO A 701 18.62 -39.92 16.67
CA PRO A 701 17.50 -40.05 17.57
C PRO A 701 17.20 -38.76 18.33
N ALA A 702 15.94 -38.50 18.51
CA ALA A 702 15.47 -37.31 19.20
C ALA A 702 14.23 -37.62 20.06
N LEU A 703 14.05 -36.81 21.08
CA LEU A 703 12.90 -36.90 22.00
C LEU A 703 11.96 -35.74 21.81
N ILE A 704 10.69 -35.98 21.60
CA ILE A 704 9.68 -34.91 21.52
C ILE A 704 9.51 -34.29 22.92
N VAL A 705 9.78 -32.97 23.01
CA VAL A 705 9.63 -32.20 24.23
C VAL A 705 8.29 -31.47 24.25
N ARG A 706 7.87 -30.98 23.12
CA ARG A 706 6.57 -30.27 22.94
C ARG A 706 6.03 -30.52 21.55
N ALA A 707 4.76 -30.86 21.48
CA ALA A 707 3.99 -30.98 20.25
C ALA A 707 3.15 -29.72 20.02
N SER A 708 3.12 -29.24 18.79
CA SER A 708 2.25 -28.17 18.30
C SER A 708 1.67 -28.61 16.95
N GLU A 709 0.62 -27.96 16.45
CA GLU A 709 -0.05 -28.35 15.20
C GLU A 709 0.86 -28.38 13.96
N LYS A 710 1.86 -27.52 13.90
CA LYS A 710 2.75 -27.35 12.73
C LYS A 710 4.22 -27.63 13.03
N GLN A 711 4.64 -27.61 14.28
CA GLN A 711 6.06 -27.71 14.66
C GLN A 711 6.21 -28.49 15.97
N PHE A 712 7.31 -29.22 16.08
CA PHE A 712 7.68 -29.99 17.26
C PHE A 712 8.98 -29.47 17.82
N LEU A 713 8.99 -29.23 19.15
CA LEU A 713 10.23 -28.97 19.85
C LEU A 713 10.82 -30.33 20.26
N VAL A 714 12.01 -30.65 19.79
CA VAL A 714 12.69 -31.90 20.06
C VAL A 714 14.05 -31.69 20.71
N LEU A 715 14.46 -32.64 21.52
CA LEU A 715 15.82 -32.77 22.05
C LEU A 715 16.53 -33.82 21.21
N ALA A 716 17.44 -33.41 20.35
CA ALA A 716 18.22 -34.31 19.50
C ALA A 716 19.54 -34.68 20.16
N ALA A 717 19.93 -35.93 19.99
CA ALA A 717 21.25 -36.44 20.41
C ALA A 717 22.16 -36.46 19.18
N LEU A 718 23.08 -35.52 19.07
CA LEU A 718 23.97 -35.36 17.92
C LEU A 718 25.39 -35.83 18.21
N SER A 719 26.08 -36.39 17.22
CA SER A 719 27.53 -36.59 17.26
C SER A 719 28.23 -35.22 17.20
N PRO A 720 29.37 -35.01 17.88
CA PRO A 720 30.16 -33.79 17.82
C PRO A 720 30.58 -33.35 16.41
N ARG A 721 30.56 -34.30 15.49
CA ARG A 721 30.89 -34.09 14.05
C ARG A 721 29.69 -33.61 13.20
N HIS A 722 28.46 -33.69 13.71
CA HIS A 722 27.26 -33.41 12.98
C HIS A 722 26.43 -32.35 13.70
N GLN A 723 26.46 -31.13 13.20
CA GLN A 723 25.50 -30.09 13.58
C GLN A 723 24.23 -30.26 12.74
N TYR A 724 23.06 -30.13 13.36
CA TYR A 724 21.81 -30.04 12.61
C TYR A 724 21.83 -28.81 11.71
N LYS A 725 22.13 -29.01 10.45
CA LYS A 725 21.93 -28.01 9.43
C LYS A 725 20.58 -28.26 8.80
N ARG A 726 19.61 -27.39 9.03
CA ARG A 726 18.37 -27.32 8.23
C ARG A 726 18.77 -26.93 6.81
N THR A 727 19.27 -27.85 6.06
CA THR A 727 19.67 -27.65 4.68
C THR A 727 18.40 -27.66 3.83
N LYS A 728 17.98 -26.47 3.37
CA LYS A 728 17.28 -26.37 2.09
C LYS A 728 18.31 -26.72 1.00
N THR A 729 18.78 -27.94 0.97
CA THR A 729 19.69 -28.40 -0.05
C THR A 729 18.89 -29.10 -1.15
N ASN A 730 19.21 -28.78 -2.38
CA ASN A 730 18.87 -29.56 -3.57
C ASN A 730 19.62 -30.91 -3.55
N GLU A 731 19.88 -31.48 -2.39
CA GLU A 731 20.49 -32.81 -2.27
C GLU A 731 19.42 -33.86 -2.60
N PRO A 732 19.82 -34.91 -3.31
CA PRO A 732 18.90 -35.96 -3.67
C PRO A 732 18.27 -36.61 -2.43
N PRO A 733 16.99 -36.99 -2.48
CA PRO A 733 16.34 -37.66 -1.36
C PRO A 733 17.03 -39.00 -1.12
N TYR A 734 17.33 -39.29 0.15
CA TYR A 734 17.90 -40.56 0.55
C TYR A 734 16.80 -41.47 1.11
N TRP A 735 16.77 -42.72 0.61
CA TRP A 735 15.98 -43.74 1.26
C TRP A 735 16.67 -44.21 2.52
N ILE A 736 15.95 -44.27 3.62
CA ILE A 736 16.47 -44.70 4.91
C ILE A 736 16.52 -46.19 4.92
N THR A 737 17.72 -46.73 4.98
CA THR A 737 17.94 -48.14 5.33
C THR A 737 18.40 -48.25 6.78
N PRO A 738 18.22 -49.39 7.43
CA PRO A 738 18.73 -49.60 8.81
C PRO A 738 20.22 -49.32 8.95
N HIS A 739 21.01 -49.44 7.89
CA HIS A 739 22.44 -49.11 7.85
C HIS A 739 22.77 -47.61 7.93
N HIS A 740 21.82 -46.76 7.67
CA HIS A 740 22.00 -45.31 7.80
C HIS A 740 21.75 -44.79 9.22
N ILE A 741 21.21 -45.61 10.11
CA ILE A 741 21.16 -45.33 11.53
C ILE A 741 22.60 -45.41 12.01
N GLN A 742 23.15 -44.29 12.41
CA GLN A 742 24.53 -44.19 12.86
C GLN A 742 24.79 -45.18 13.98
N SER A 743 25.76 -46.12 13.79
CA SER A 743 26.25 -47.02 14.84
C SER A 743 26.88 -46.16 15.96
N TRP A 744 26.18 -46.02 17.04
CA TRP A 744 26.64 -45.28 18.20
C TRP A 744 27.45 -46.22 19.07
N ASP A 745 28.72 -45.94 19.10
CA ASP A 745 29.54 -46.54 20.13
C ASP A 745 29.08 -46.05 21.51
N PRO A 746 28.78 -46.90 22.49
CA PRO A 746 28.32 -46.45 23.83
C PRO A 746 29.26 -45.45 24.51
N GLU A 747 30.50 -45.40 24.09
CA GLU A 747 31.53 -44.44 24.59
C GLU A 747 31.51 -43.10 23.83
N THR A 748 30.73 -42.93 22.75
CA THR A 748 30.71 -41.68 22.01
C THR A 748 30.02 -40.56 22.82
N GLU A 749 30.68 -39.42 22.95
CA GLU A 749 30.17 -38.26 23.63
C GLU A 749 29.08 -37.60 22.73
N LEU A 750 27.83 -37.66 23.22
CA LEU A 750 26.67 -37.10 22.54
C LEU A 750 26.45 -35.67 22.96
N VAL A 751 26.24 -34.77 22.01
CA VAL A 751 25.89 -33.38 22.26
C VAL A 751 24.36 -33.23 22.19
N PRO A 752 23.70 -32.86 23.27
CA PRO A 752 22.26 -32.60 23.23
C PRO A 752 21.96 -31.21 22.68
N GLU A 753 21.10 -31.13 21.68
CA GLU A 753 20.63 -29.87 21.16
C GLU A 753 19.11 -29.82 21.02
N VAL A 754 18.54 -28.67 21.24
CA VAL A 754 17.07 -28.46 21.19
C VAL A 754 16.70 -27.66 19.95
N TYR A 755 15.84 -28.23 19.09
CA TYR A 755 15.42 -27.68 17.84
C TYR A 755 13.91 -27.64 17.66
N ASN A 756 13.42 -26.70 16.83
CA ASN A 756 12.08 -26.81 16.26
C ASN A 756 12.16 -27.50 14.90
N VAL A 757 11.45 -28.61 14.77
CA VAL A 757 11.40 -29.43 13.56
C VAL A 757 9.99 -29.52 13.01
N SER A 758 9.86 -29.67 11.70
CA SER A 758 8.59 -29.95 11.05
C SER A 758 8.34 -31.45 10.99
N PRO A 759 7.11 -31.91 10.77
CA PRO A 759 6.82 -33.34 10.56
C PRO A 759 7.65 -33.97 9.43
N THR A 760 7.98 -33.17 8.39
CA THR A 760 8.79 -33.61 7.25
C THR A 760 10.27 -33.82 7.58
N ASP A 761 10.75 -33.26 8.70
CA ASP A 761 12.12 -33.48 9.17
C ASP A 761 12.26 -34.81 9.96
N MET A 762 11.14 -35.47 10.24
CA MET A 762 11.11 -36.74 10.95
C MET A 762 11.22 -37.90 9.95
N ALA A 763 12.28 -38.68 10.06
CA ALA A 763 12.51 -39.87 9.25
C ALA A 763 11.60 -41.03 9.66
N LEU A 764 11.43 -41.21 10.97
CA LEU A 764 10.66 -42.33 11.56
C LEU A 764 10.13 -41.92 12.93
N VAL A 765 8.92 -42.40 13.26
CA VAL A 765 8.32 -42.31 14.60
C VAL A 765 8.40 -43.70 15.21
N THR A 766 9.06 -43.81 16.34
CA THR A 766 9.21 -45.10 17.03
C THR A 766 8.05 -45.37 17.99
N ALA A 767 7.86 -46.61 18.40
CA ALA A 767 6.90 -47.01 19.45
C ALA A 767 7.42 -46.67 20.86
N LEU A 768 8.68 -46.22 21.01
CA LEU A 768 9.30 -46.01 22.31
C LEU A 768 8.83 -44.67 22.93
N GLU A 769 8.41 -44.77 24.19
CA GLU A 769 8.10 -43.58 25.00
C GLU A 769 9.00 -43.56 26.24
N VAL A 770 9.48 -42.38 26.58
CA VAL A 770 10.35 -42.12 27.73
C VAL A 770 9.57 -41.31 28.76
N ASP A 771 9.34 -41.93 29.93
CA ASP A 771 8.64 -41.30 31.06
C ASP A 771 9.55 -40.38 31.86
N GLY A 772 8.96 -39.38 32.51
CA GLY A 772 9.66 -38.50 33.45
C GLY A 772 10.54 -37.44 32.82
N VAL A 773 10.31 -37.08 31.53
CA VAL A 773 11.05 -36.05 30.81
C VAL A 773 10.69 -34.69 31.40
N PRO A 774 11.67 -33.85 31.83
CA PRO A 774 11.43 -32.51 32.35
C PRO A 774 11.17 -31.49 31.21
N THR A 775 10.02 -31.61 30.53
CA THR A 775 9.68 -30.89 29.31
C THR A 775 9.77 -29.39 29.43
N THR A 776 9.23 -28.79 30.51
CA THR A 776 9.24 -27.34 30.75
C THR A 776 10.65 -26.78 30.97
N ALA A 777 11.51 -27.53 31.67
CA ALA A 777 12.88 -27.14 31.93
C ALA A 777 13.79 -27.30 30.69
N ILE A 778 13.55 -28.31 29.84
CA ILE A 778 14.20 -28.48 28.56
C ILE A 778 13.76 -27.37 27.58
N GLN A 779 12.49 -26.99 27.58
CA GLN A 779 11.96 -25.89 26.78
C GLN A 779 12.64 -24.55 27.11
N SER A 780 12.96 -24.32 28.38
CA SER A 780 13.74 -23.14 28.84
C SER A 780 15.26 -23.34 28.71
N GLN A 781 15.71 -24.39 28.05
CA GLN A 781 17.13 -24.69 27.77
C GLN A 781 17.99 -24.78 29.03
N GLN A 782 17.47 -25.23 30.17
CA GLN A 782 18.25 -25.41 31.39
C GLN A 782 19.28 -26.54 31.21
N PRO A 783 20.60 -26.29 31.36
CA PRO A 783 21.66 -27.30 31.05
C PRO A 783 21.48 -28.62 31.79
N ALA A 784 21.08 -28.58 33.07
CA ALA A 784 20.85 -29.76 33.87
C ALA A 784 19.66 -30.61 33.36
N ALA A 785 18.59 -29.96 32.89
CA ALA A 785 17.42 -30.65 32.37
C ALA A 785 17.69 -31.24 30.97
N VAL A 786 18.43 -30.52 30.13
CA VAL A 786 18.88 -30.99 28.82
C VAL A 786 19.77 -32.22 28.95
N LYS A 787 20.77 -32.20 29.87
CA LYS A 787 21.59 -33.36 30.17
C LYS A 787 20.79 -34.56 30.70
N LYS A 788 19.85 -34.33 31.62
CA LYS A 788 18.95 -35.35 32.11
C LYS A 788 18.09 -35.95 31.01
N GLY A 789 17.58 -35.12 30.08
CA GLY A 789 16.83 -35.59 28.91
C GLY A 789 17.66 -36.51 28.01
N LEU A 790 18.95 -36.19 27.82
CA LEU A 790 19.85 -37.04 27.04
C LEU A 790 20.15 -38.38 27.75
N GLU A 791 20.34 -38.36 29.09
CA GLU A 791 20.52 -39.59 29.88
C GLU A 791 19.30 -40.50 29.82
N LEU A 792 18.11 -39.94 29.79
CA LEU A 792 16.86 -40.69 29.62
C LEU A 792 16.68 -41.26 28.20
N LEU A 793 17.20 -40.56 27.19
CA LEU A 793 17.14 -40.98 25.77
C LEU A 793 18.15 -42.13 25.49
N ARG A 794 19.30 -42.18 26.16
CA ARG A 794 20.37 -43.17 25.95
C ARG A 794 19.92 -44.65 25.93
N PRO A 795 19.11 -45.15 26.89
CA PRO A 795 18.64 -46.54 26.85
C PRO A 795 17.78 -46.85 25.63
N SER A 796 16.97 -45.89 25.19
CA SER A 796 16.15 -46.02 23.97
C SER A 796 17.00 -46.12 22.71
N ILE A 797 18.14 -45.43 22.67
CA ILE A 797 19.10 -45.52 21.56
C ILE A 797 19.68 -46.94 21.46
N CYS A 798 20.10 -47.54 22.58
CA CYS A 798 20.60 -48.89 22.59
C CYS A 798 19.53 -49.93 22.12
N LEU A 799 18.26 -49.73 22.48
CA LEU A 799 17.16 -50.58 22.03
C LEU A 799 16.90 -50.49 20.52
N LEU A 800 17.07 -49.31 19.93
CA LEU A 800 16.96 -49.14 18.47
C LEU A 800 18.03 -49.94 17.68
N TYR A 801 19.15 -50.20 18.30
CA TYR A 801 20.26 -50.97 17.71
C TYR A 801 20.18 -52.49 17.86
N THR A 802 19.55 -52.91 18.94
CA THR A 802 19.61 -54.36 19.36
C THR A 802 18.33 -55.12 19.06
N SER A 803 17.29 -54.43 18.67
CA SER A 803 16.01 -55.13 18.39
C SER A 803 15.75 -55.23 16.89
N ASP A 804 15.34 -56.43 16.47
CA ASP A 804 14.67 -56.66 15.18
C ASP A 804 13.35 -55.86 15.02
N ALA A 805 13.20 -54.80 15.79
CA ALA A 805 12.02 -53.91 15.89
C ALA A 805 12.26 -52.60 15.12
N ALA A 806 12.84 -52.71 13.94
CA ALA A 806 12.80 -51.63 12.94
C ALA A 806 11.70 -51.83 11.91
#